data_80442c9919170474c2f3f74af1b9b09d
#
_entry.id   80442c9919170474c2f3f74af1b9b09d
#
_cell.length_a   1.000
_cell.length_b   1.000
_cell.length_c   1.000
_cell.angle_alpha   90.00
_cell.angle_beta   90.00
_cell.angle_gamma   90.00
#
_symmetry.space_group_name_H-M   'P 1'
#
loop_
_entity.id
_entity.type
_entity.pdbx_description
1 polymer ?
#
loop_
_entity_poly.entity_id
_entity_poly.type
_entity_poly.pdbx_seq_one_letter_code
_entity_poly.pdbx_strand_id
1 'polypeptide(L)'
;MSSRFANASCRRTSQTGSSNHACQSIAAPTNPYHLSPSARDGSRRFQTLNQFALHAQPLPACWKAAMARTVMASAIVMLVMVAGAVESHADTSPWVVSPAEARLAGNFSRVQLLVARGDAAGKLDDRSEDLTSKASYATSNPSVVEVSPSGLLLAAGDGQAVITVSHAGQSRQVPVSVTGVVEHPKVKFTEQIRPILNKASCATAACHAAQHGKGGFKLSVFGSEPDNDHLAIVRDVIQRRFDPVVPENSLVLLKPTMQMPHGGGRPLDKNSVDYRVFLAWLKSGAPGPSKEDAEVVKLHVTPSRRVGAVGSEQQLRVEAEFPNGERRDVTASARFDTMDDGVLAVTRNGLVTAVGKGQAPIMVRYEGQAEISLFVIPYAENVTLADWKSVNFVDELAAAKFRELGIEPSPVCDDATFVRRAFLDAIGTLPTPDEARRFIESTEPAKREKLVDRLLGLTGDSTQDIYNDWYAAYWSLRWSDLVRNSSRSLGPQGMWALHNWIRESFRTNKPFDRFVSELVTAKGSIYGSGPANFFRVNANPTDLTEAVSQTFLGIRLECAKCHHHPFEKYSQDDYYGLAAFFSRVGSKNSEEFGLFGREQVVVVRETGEVSHPRTGKRMEPKALDGPAFDDPLDRRLPLAQWMTAKDNPYFARNIANRYVDFLLGRGLVEPVDDMRSTNPPSNPPLLDALARYLVDSNYNLKQLVRVIMTSRLYQLSAQPTQVNAADNRFYSHFFVKRLAAEPLADAIDRVTGVQTKYKSLPLGTRAIELPDAEYPDYFLNTFAKPRRASICECERSPDANLAQALHTLNGDTLVAKIGDAKGLVAKLTASEKTHEQIVDELYWVALSRPATPAEHQATLQFLDEAPTREECYGDLLWALINSKQFLFVR
;
A
#
# COMPACT_ATOMS: atom_id res chain seq x y z
N MET A 1 19.81 -21.31 -64.02
CA MET A 1 21.05 -20.64 -64.41
C MET A 1 21.54 -20.03 -63.09
N SER A 2 22.33 -20.77 -62.34
CA SER A 2 23.81 -20.91 -62.26
C SER A 2 24.45 -19.52 -62.10
N SER A 3 25.27 -19.22 -61.14
CA SER A 3 26.30 -19.91 -60.38
C SER A 3 26.88 -18.94 -59.34
N ARG A 4 27.14 -19.32 -58.10
CA ARG A 4 28.42 -19.84 -57.51
C ARG A 4 29.56 -18.81 -57.47
N PHE A 5 30.15 -18.68 -56.34
CA PHE A 5 31.53 -18.76 -55.81
C PHE A 5 31.78 -17.63 -54.79
N ALA A 6 32.50 -17.72 -53.76
CA ALA A 6 33.15 -18.76 -52.91
C ALA A 6 34.14 -18.00 -51.98
N ASN A 7 34.33 -18.57 -50.84
CA ASN A 7 35.33 -18.35 -49.79
C ASN A 7 36.67 -17.73 -50.17
N ALA A 8 37.24 -16.94 -49.23
CA ALA A 8 38.66 -17.05 -48.91
C ALA A 8 38.95 -16.49 -47.49
N SER A 9 39.52 -17.34 -46.67
CA SER A 9 40.27 -17.10 -45.44
C SER A 9 41.68 -16.60 -45.73
N CYS A 10 42.32 -15.82 -44.84
CA CYS A 10 43.74 -16.02 -44.42
C CYS A 10 44.19 -14.99 -43.36
N ARG A 11 44.53 -15.44 -42.19
CA ARG A 11 45.81 -15.53 -41.45
C ARG A 11 46.64 -14.26 -41.27
N ARG A 12 46.81 -13.98 -39.98
CA ARG A 12 47.96 -13.53 -39.16
C ARG A 12 49.20 -12.95 -39.89
N THR A 13 49.65 -11.81 -39.34
CA THR A 13 51.05 -11.67 -38.88
C THR A 13 51.17 -10.55 -37.85
N SER A 14 52.03 -10.75 -36.89
CA SER A 14 52.48 -9.94 -35.74
C SER A 14 53.45 -8.85 -36.15
N GLN A 15 53.43 -7.71 -35.41
CA GLN A 15 54.64 -7.17 -34.72
C GLN A 15 54.38 -5.82 -34.03
N THR A 16 54.69 -5.83 -32.77
CA THR A 16 55.44 -4.88 -31.89
C THR A 16 55.28 -3.38 -32.04
N GLY A 17 55.01 -2.72 -30.92
CA GLY A 17 55.22 -1.27 -30.70
C GLY A 17 54.59 -0.78 -29.38
N SER A 18 55.43 -0.70 -28.36
CA SER A 18 55.16 -0.21 -27.01
C SER A 18 54.70 1.25 -26.94
N SER A 19 53.73 1.56 -26.12
CA SER A 19 53.75 2.71 -25.24
C SER A 19 52.65 2.64 -24.16
N ASN A 20 53.11 2.80 -22.92
CA ASN A 20 52.37 2.90 -21.68
C ASN A 20 51.37 4.08 -21.67
N HIS A 21 50.13 3.84 -21.30
CA HIS A 21 49.37 4.78 -20.49
C HIS A 21 48.44 4.02 -19.51
N ALA A 22 48.65 4.33 -18.26
CA ALA A 22 47.98 3.77 -17.09
C ALA A 22 46.48 4.01 -17.08
N CYS A 23 45.69 2.96 -16.93
CA CYS A 23 44.32 3.04 -16.47
C CYS A 23 44.30 2.98 -14.94
N GLN A 24 43.95 4.08 -14.31
CA GLN A 24 43.59 4.13 -12.89
C GLN A 24 42.18 3.57 -12.70
N SER A 25 42.12 2.46 -12.01
CA SER A 25 40.90 1.90 -11.44
C SER A 25 40.47 2.72 -10.21
N ILE A 26 39.28 3.30 -10.24
CA ILE A 26 38.66 3.94 -9.06
C ILE A 26 37.90 2.85 -8.31
N ALA A 27 38.42 2.49 -7.13
CA ALA A 27 37.78 1.63 -6.17
C ALA A 27 36.75 2.41 -5.36
N ALA A 28 35.61 1.79 -5.10
CA ALA A 28 34.59 2.27 -4.20
C ALA A 28 35.03 2.18 -2.72
N PRO A 29 34.62 3.09 -1.83
CA PRO A 29 35.02 3.06 -0.43
C PRO A 29 34.18 2.04 0.35
N THR A 30 34.85 1.14 1.03
CA THR A 30 34.37 0.23 2.06
C THR A 30 34.16 0.99 3.36
N ASN A 31 33.04 0.74 4.01
CA ASN A 31 32.66 1.25 5.32
C ASN A 31 33.24 0.33 6.43
N PRO A 32 33.94 0.84 7.44
CA PRO A 32 34.34 0.03 8.60
C PRO A 32 33.67 0.53 9.87
N TYR A 33 32.77 -0.28 10.45
CA TYR A 33 32.49 -0.25 11.89
C TYR A 33 32.45 -1.66 12.44
N HIS A 34 33.60 -2.11 12.92
CA HIS A 34 33.72 -3.10 13.98
C HIS A 34 34.06 -2.39 15.26
N LEU A 35 33.30 -2.59 16.33
CA LEU A 35 33.67 -2.28 17.70
C LEU A 35 33.38 -3.50 18.57
N SER A 36 34.45 -4.06 19.13
CA SER A 36 34.44 -4.95 20.26
C SER A 36 34.74 -4.20 21.56
N PRO A 37 34.33 -4.68 22.73
CA PRO A 37 34.31 -3.92 23.97
C PRO A 37 35.58 -4.09 24.82
N SER A 38 36.02 -3.01 25.46
CA SER A 38 36.88 -3.14 26.64
C SER A 38 36.47 -2.09 27.67
N ALA A 39 36.34 -2.56 28.91
CA ALA A 39 36.04 -1.80 30.08
C ALA A 39 37.19 -0.90 30.55
N ARG A 40 36.85 0.26 31.13
CA ARG A 40 37.31 0.77 32.42
C ARG A 40 37.00 2.23 32.66
N ASP A 41 36.23 2.46 33.69
CA ASP A 41 36.45 3.43 34.78
C ASP A 41 36.75 4.92 34.46
N GLY A 42 35.97 5.80 35.10
CA GLY A 42 36.20 7.24 35.09
C GLY A 42 35.02 8.08 35.56
N SER A 43 34.73 7.97 36.91
CA SER A 43 33.83 8.89 37.59
C SER A 43 34.23 10.36 37.40
N ARG A 44 33.26 11.26 37.16
CA ARG A 44 33.03 12.53 37.90
C ARG A 44 32.11 13.50 37.18
N ARG A 45 31.09 13.91 37.93
CA ARG A 45 30.40 15.23 37.94
C ARG A 45 29.42 15.55 36.85
N PHE A 46 28.15 15.49 37.16
CA PHE A 46 27.23 16.62 37.23
C PHE A 46 26.11 16.32 38.23
N GLN A 47 26.26 16.89 39.44
CA GLN A 47 25.15 17.16 40.35
C GLN A 47 24.57 18.50 39.97
N THR A 48 23.23 18.57 39.86
CA THR A 48 22.38 19.54 40.61
C THR A 48 20.97 19.57 40.01
N LEU A 49 20.02 19.50 40.88
CA LEU A 49 18.63 19.92 40.91
C LEU A 49 17.64 18.77 41.13
N ASN A 50 17.43 18.45 42.39
CA ASN A 50 16.16 18.06 42.96
C ASN A 50 16.18 18.25 44.47
N GLN A 51 15.76 19.41 44.93
CA GLN A 51 15.37 19.69 46.31
C GLN A 51 13.94 20.15 46.30
N PHE A 52 13.03 19.30 46.72
CA PHE A 52 11.82 19.61 47.48
C PHE A 52 11.24 18.28 48.00
N ALA A 53 11.69 17.84 49.16
CA ALA A 53 11.04 16.83 49.94
C ALA A 53 10.71 17.44 51.30
N LEU A 54 9.45 17.51 51.62
CA LEU A 54 8.89 17.96 52.89
C LEU A 54 9.17 16.97 54.02
N HIS A 55 9.63 17.51 55.13
CA HIS A 55 9.87 16.82 56.40
C HIS A 55 8.57 16.23 56.95
N ALA A 56 8.58 14.93 57.28
CA ALA A 56 7.69 14.30 58.24
C ALA A 56 8.53 13.61 59.35
N GLN A 57 8.39 14.09 60.56
CA GLN A 57 9.02 13.50 61.73
C GLN A 57 8.34 12.17 62.14
N PRO A 58 9.03 11.22 62.76
CA PRO A 58 8.47 9.94 63.18
C PRO A 58 7.74 10.02 64.53
N LEU A 59 6.53 9.48 64.60
CA LEU A 59 5.74 9.29 65.84
C LEU A 59 6.16 8.04 66.57
N PRO A 60 6.01 8.01 67.93
CA PRO A 60 6.56 6.99 68.76
C PRO A 60 5.86 5.62 68.70
N ALA A 61 6.64 4.56 69.07
CA ALA A 61 6.35 3.15 68.86
C ALA A 61 5.16 2.53 69.61
N CYS A 62 4.41 3.26 70.44
CA CYS A 62 3.38 2.69 71.28
C CYS A 62 1.98 2.54 70.72
N TRP A 63 1.72 3.12 69.47
CA TRP A 63 0.40 3.08 68.89
C TRP A 63 0.25 2.01 67.79
N LYS A 64 1.32 1.31 67.45
CA LYS A 64 1.29 0.27 66.36
C LYS A 64 0.71 -1.08 66.83
N ALA A 65 0.59 -1.34 68.08
CA ALA A 65 0.07 -2.62 68.58
C ALA A 65 -1.44 -2.68 68.83
N ALA A 66 -2.11 -1.52 68.93
CA ALA A 66 -3.57 -1.47 69.13
C ALA A 66 -4.37 -1.42 67.83
N MET A 67 -3.83 -0.83 66.74
CA MET A 67 -4.51 -0.80 65.45
C MET A 67 -4.43 -2.11 64.65
N ALA A 68 -3.38 -2.92 64.86
CA ALA A 68 -3.20 -4.19 64.14
C ALA A 68 -4.21 -5.28 64.54
N ARG A 69 -4.80 -5.22 65.72
CA ARG A 69 -5.80 -6.21 66.18
C ARG A 69 -7.22 -5.90 65.79
N THR A 70 -7.58 -4.63 65.58
CA THR A 70 -8.93 -4.20 65.17
C THR A 70 -9.07 -4.26 63.64
N VAL A 71 -8.01 -4.01 62.87
CA VAL A 71 -8.01 -4.12 61.40
C VAL A 71 -8.02 -5.58 60.93
N MET A 72 -7.38 -6.49 61.71
CA MET A 72 -7.42 -7.93 61.36
C MET A 72 -8.79 -8.58 61.64
N ALA A 73 -9.48 -8.18 62.67
CA ALA A 73 -10.83 -8.68 62.99
C ALA A 73 -11.88 -8.16 61.99
N SER A 74 -11.75 -6.92 61.54
CA SER A 74 -12.65 -6.35 60.51
C SER A 74 -12.35 -6.86 59.08
N ALA A 75 -11.09 -7.21 58.79
CA ALA A 75 -10.71 -7.78 57.50
C ALA A 75 -11.13 -9.26 57.38
N ILE A 76 -11.18 -10.01 58.45
CA ILE A 76 -11.64 -11.41 58.43
C ILE A 76 -13.18 -11.48 58.32
N VAL A 77 -13.92 -10.57 58.95
CA VAL A 77 -15.39 -10.48 58.82
C VAL A 77 -15.78 -9.94 57.43
N MET A 78 -15.01 -9.03 56.81
CA MET A 78 -15.24 -8.57 55.46
C MET A 78 -14.82 -9.61 54.39
N LEU A 79 -13.78 -10.42 54.67
CA LEU A 79 -13.38 -11.50 53.76
C LEU A 79 -14.36 -12.69 53.79
N VAL A 80 -15.07 -12.94 54.93
CA VAL A 80 -16.09 -13.98 55.01
C VAL A 80 -17.45 -13.49 54.44
N MET A 81 -17.73 -12.17 54.42
CA MET A 81 -18.93 -11.63 53.76
C MET A 81 -18.75 -11.35 52.25
N VAL A 82 -17.49 -11.23 51.77
CA VAL A 82 -17.23 -11.12 50.31
C VAL A 82 -17.04 -12.51 49.65
N ALA A 83 -16.77 -13.57 50.44
CA ALA A 83 -16.74 -14.94 49.94
C ALA A 83 -18.15 -15.58 49.75
N GLY A 84 -19.24 -14.85 50.04
CA GLY A 84 -20.59 -15.34 49.95
C GLY A 84 -21.47 -14.82 48.85
N ALA A 85 -20.93 -14.12 47.81
CA ALA A 85 -21.70 -13.71 46.64
C ALA A 85 -20.81 -13.36 45.45
N VAL A 86 -19.88 -14.22 45.07
CA VAL A 86 -19.57 -14.38 43.66
C VAL A 86 -20.44 -15.53 43.20
N GLU A 87 -21.73 -15.27 43.02
CA GLU A 87 -22.48 -16.00 42.03
C GLU A 87 -21.73 -15.83 40.72
N SER A 88 -20.92 -16.82 40.36
CA SER A 88 -20.50 -17.00 38.97
C SER A 88 -21.81 -17.16 38.22
N HIS A 89 -22.27 -16.07 37.64
CA HIS A 89 -23.27 -16.18 36.56
C HIS A 89 -22.59 -17.04 35.53
N ALA A 90 -22.93 -18.33 35.53
CA ALA A 90 -22.56 -19.23 34.45
C ALA A 90 -23.08 -18.54 33.19
N ASP A 91 -22.15 -18.05 32.36
CA ASP A 91 -22.49 -17.37 31.13
C ASP A 91 -23.23 -18.39 30.25
N THR A 92 -24.56 -18.32 30.26
CA THR A 92 -25.48 -19.23 29.58
C THR A 92 -25.67 -18.87 28.11
N SER A 93 -24.90 -17.89 27.59
CA SER A 93 -24.98 -17.54 26.17
C SER A 93 -24.70 -18.76 25.31
N PRO A 94 -25.52 -19.03 24.30
CA PRO A 94 -25.30 -20.16 23.44
C PRO A 94 -23.96 -20.04 22.70
N TRP A 95 -23.28 -21.16 22.54
CA TRP A 95 -22.04 -21.22 21.75
C TRP A 95 -22.16 -22.34 20.71
N VAL A 96 -21.41 -22.23 19.64
CA VAL A 96 -21.46 -23.03 18.44
C VAL A 96 -20.11 -23.65 18.15
N VAL A 97 -20.09 -24.90 17.69
CA VAL A 97 -18.91 -25.57 17.16
C VAL A 97 -19.04 -25.68 15.64
N SER A 98 -17.99 -25.34 14.93
CA SER A 98 -17.90 -25.45 13.47
C SER A 98 -16.58 -26.14 13.07
N PRO A 99 -16.67 -27.17 12.18
CA PRO A 99 -17.84 -27.74 11.59
C PRO A 99 -18.64 -28.56 12.60
N ALA A 100 -19.94 -28.78 12.33
CA ALA A 100 -20.82 -29.62 13.17
C ALA A 100 -20.52 -31.13 13.04
N GLU A 101 -19.88 -31.55 11.97
CA GLU A 101 -19.31 -32.88 11.72
C GLU A 101 -17.97 -32.76 11.01
N ALA A 102 -17.08 -33.73 11.20
CA ALA A 102 -15.76 -33.73 10.54
C ALA A 102 -15.52 -35.05 9.79
N ARG A 103 -14.96 -34.93 8.58
CA ARG A 103 -14.56 -36.07 7.76
C ARG A 103 -13.07 -35.94 7.44
N LEU A 104 -12.32 -36.95 7.80
CA LEU A 104 -10.89 -37.04 7.57
C LEU A 104 -10.62 -38.18 6.59
N ALA A 105 -9.87 -37.87 5.51
CA ALA A 105 -9.55 -38.83 4.46
C ALA A 105 -8.05 -39.03 4.34
N GLY A 106 -7.60 -40.25 4.59
CA GLY A 106 -6.19 -40.64 4.51
C GLY A 106 -5.34 -40.24 5.69
N ASN A 107 -4.11 -40.71 5.66
CA ASN A 107 -3.09 -40.43 6.69
C ASN A 107 -2.81 -38.92 6.79
N PHE A 108 -2.60 -38.46 8.04
CA PHE A 108 -2.23 -37.08 8.35
C PHE A 108 -3.33 -36.04 8.02
N SER A 109 -4.55 -36.48 7.65
CA SER A 109 -5.68 -35.59 7.45
C SER A 109 -6.01 -34.86 8.74
N ARG A 110 -6.27 -33.54 8.66
CA ARG A 110 -6.48 -32.65 9.81
C ARG A 110 -7.71 -31.77 9.59
N VAL A 111 -8.45 -31.46 10.65
CA VAL A 111 -9.57 -30.51 10.63
C VAL A 111 -9.51 -29.65 11.88
N GLN A 112 -9.56 -28.32 11.71
CA GLN A 112 -9.63 -27.37 12.80
C GLN A 112 -11.06 -27.14 13.23
N LEU A 113 -11.40 -27.42 14.50
CA LEU A 113 -12.65 -26.99 15.10
C LEU A 113 -12.54 -25.54 15.56
N LEU A 114 -13.59 -24.76 15.31
CA LEU A 114 -13.79 -23.43 15.89
C LEU A 114 -14.93 -23.48 16.88
N VAL A 115 -14.76 -22.84 18.01
CA VAL A 115 -15.81 -22.67 19.03
C VAL A 115 -16.05 -21.19 19.19
N ALA A 116 -17.26 -20.71 18.98
CA ALA A 116 -17.55 -19.29 19.04
C ALA A 116 -18.86 -19.04 19.82
N ARG A 117 -18.91 -17.90 20.51
CA ARG A 117 -20.11 -17.44 21.20
C ARG A 117 -21.11 -16.93 20.19
N GLY A 118 -22.34 -17.47 20.20
CA GLY A 118 -23.45 -16.97 19.40
C GLY A 118 -24.25 -15.89 20.13
N ASP A 119 -25.16 -15.24 19.40
CA ASP A 119 -26.22 -14.46 20.00
C ASP A 119 -27.27 -15.37 20.70
N ALA A 120 -28.36 -14.81 21.22
CA ALA A 120 -29.40 -15.56 21.90
C ALA A 120 -30.03 -16.68 21.03
N ALA A 121 -29.94 -16.57 19.71
CA ALA A 121 -30.37 -17.57 18.75
C ALA A 121 -29.24 -18.49 18.27
N GLY A 122 -28.03 -18.34 18.79
CA GLY A 122 -26.82 -19.08 18.37
C GLY A 122 -26.23 -18.63 17.03
N LYS A 123 -26.61 -17.45 16.50
CA LYS A 123 -26.09 -16.92 15.27
C LYS A 123 -24.75 -16.25 15.54
N LEU A 124 -23.79 -16.49 14.66
CA LEU A 124 -22.47 -15.86 14.68
C LEU A 124 -22.44 -14.60 13.83
N ASP A 125 -21.68 -13.61 14.27
CA ASP A 125 -21.34 -12.38 13.54
C ASP A 125 -19.84 -12.07 13.64
N ASP A 126 -19.42 -10.92 13.14
CA ASP A 126 -18.03 -10.50 13.18
C ASP A 126 -17.54 -10.04 14.58
N ARG A 127 -18.42 -9.95 15.58
CA ARG A 127 -18.13 -9.65 16.99
C ARG A 127 -18.19 -10.86 17.89
N SER A 128 -18.59 -12.02 17.37
CA SER A 128 -18.70 -13.27 18.12
C SER A 128 -17.38 -13.69 18.74
N GLU A 129 -17.31 -13.82 20.06
CA GLU A 129 -16.09 -14.19 20.79
C GLU A 129 -15.62 -15.59 20.39
N ASP A 130 -14.34 -15.74 20.09
CA ASP A 130 -13.72 -17.06 19.92
C ASP A 130 -13.45 -17.71 21.26
N LEU A 131 -13.95 -18.91 21.42
CA LEU A 131 -13.81 -19.75 22.61
C LEU A 131 -12.92 -20.97 22.35
N THR A 132 -12.32 -21.09 21.16
CA THR A 132 -11.57 -22.28 20.74
C THR A 132 -10.43 -22.62 21.70
N SER A 133 -9.66 -21.63 22.13
CA SER A 133 -8.56 -21.79 23.11
C SER A 133 -9.07 -21.97 24.55
N LYS A 134 -10.34 -21.65 24.83
CA LYS A 134 -10.97 -21.72 26.16
C LYS A 134 -11.79 -22.99 26.37
N ALA A 135 -12.07 -23.74 25.31
CA ALA A 135 -12.81 -24.99 25.35
C ALA A 135 -11.87 -26.17 25.64
N SER A 136 -12.42 -27.24 26.20
CA SER A 136 -11.72 -28.52 26.37
C SER A 136 -12.30 -29.55 25.39
N TYR A 137 -11.42 -30.43 24.93
CA TYR A 137 -11.72 -31.41 23.89
C TYR A 137 -11.38 -32.82 24.34
N ALA A 138 -12.29 -33.78 24.12
CA ALA A 138 -12.07 -35.20 24.40
C ALA A 138 -12.57 -36.04 23.24
N THR A 139 -11.82 -37.07 22.85
CA THR A 139 -12.23 -38.04 21.85
C THR A 139 -12.77 -39.29 22.53
N SER A 140 -13.84 -39.86 21.94
CA SER A 140 -14.37 -41.15 22.36
C SER A 140 -13.47 -42.33 21.95
N ASN A 141 -12.61 -42.13 20.93
CA ASN A 141 -11.72 -43.16 20.42
C ASN A 141 -10.40 -42.57 19.86
N PRO A 142 -9.32 -42.52 20.67
CA PRO A 142 -8.03 -41.98 20.24
C PRO A 142 -7.36 -42.80 19.14
N SER A 143 -7.71 -44.07 18.94
CA SER A 143 -7.16 -44.88 17.85
C SER A 143 -7.76 -44.54 16.48
N VAL A 144 -8.87 -43.79 16.44
CA VAL A 144 -9.51 -43.29 15.21
C VAL A 144 -9.12 -41.83 14.96
N VAL A 145 -9.22 -40.96 15.98
CA VAL A 145 -8.90 -39.55 15.85
C VAL A 145 -8.27 -39.01 17.14
N GLU A 146 -7.16 -38.34 17.01
CA GLU A 146 -6.54 -37.53 18.06
C GLU A 146 -7.10 -36.09 18.03
N VAL A 147 -7.21 -35.43 19.18
CA VAL A 147 -7.59 -34.01 19.27
C VAL A 147 -6.60 -33.24 20.14
N SER A 148 -6.15 -32.08 19.62
CA SER A 148 -5.25 -31.22 20.36
C SER A 148 -6.00 -30.28 21.34
N PRO A 149 -5.33 -29.67 22.32
CA PRO A 149 -5.94 -28.64 23.18
C PRO A 149 -6.47 -27.42 22.43
N SER A 150 -6.01 -27.16 21.19
CA SER A 150 -6.50 -26.10 20.32
C SER A 150 -7.62 -26.52 19.37
N GLY A 151 -8.21 -27.70 19.56
CA GLY A 151 -9.31 -28.19 18.73
C GLY A 151 -8.91 -28.70 17.34
N LEU A 152 -7.62 -28.96 17.10
CA LEU A 152 -7.15 -29.56 15.86
C LEU A 152 -7.30 -31.08 15.94
N LEU A 153 -8.09 -31.64 15.03
CA LEU A 153 -8.29 -33.07 14.84
C LEU A 153 -7.21 -33.63 13.91
N LEU A 154 -6.77 -34.87 14.21
CA LEU A 154 -5.79 -35.60 13.37
C LEU A 154 -6.26 -37.05 13.22
N ALA A 155 -6.33 -37.55 11.98
CA ALA A 155 -6.63 -38.92 11.66
C ALA A 155 -5.55 -39.86 12.23
N ALA A 156 -5.99 -40.89 13.00
CA ALA A 156 -5.13 -41.91 13.58
C ALA A 156 -5.38 -43.30 12.97
N GLY A 157 -6.64 -43.67 12.65
CA GLY A 157 -7.03 -44.92 12.05
C GLY A 157 -8.45 -44.87 11.51
N ASP A 158 -8.84 -45.78 10.63
CA ASP A 158 -10.16 -45.85 10.05
C ASP A 158 -11.24 -46.15 11.12
N GLY A 159 -12.41 -45.48 10.99
CA GLY A 159 -13.55 -45.68 11.90
C GLY A 159 -14.36 -44.44 12.16
N GLN A 160 -15.14 -44.51 13.24
CA GLN A 160 -15.93 -43.37 13.73
C GLN A 160 -15.59 -43.06 15.18
N ALA A 161 -15.65 -41.80 15.51
CA ALA A 161 -15.44 -41.27 16.86
C ALA A 161 -16.33 -40.04 17.07
N VAL A 162 -16.49 -39.65 18.33
CA VAL A 162 -17.20 -38.44 18.73
C VAL A 162 -16.24 -37.57 19.52
N ILE A 163 -16.07 -36.31 19.11
CA ILE A 163 -15.36 -35.32 19.89
C ILE A 163 -16.36 -34.63 20.80
N THR A 164 -16.13 -34.69 22.09
CA THR A 164 -16.86 -33.92 23.10
C THR A 164 -16.11 -32.61 23.32
N VAL A 165 -16.75 -31.48 22.97
CA VAL A 165 -16.26 -30.12 23.22
C VAL A 165 -17.01 -29.60 24.44
N SER A 166 -16.26 -29.14 25.47
CA SER A 166 -16.86 -28.65 26.71
C SER A 166 -16.39 -27.24 27.03
N HIS A 167 -17.35 -26.36 27.37
CA HIS A 167 -17.06 -24.97 27.79
C HIS A 167 -18.13 -24.53 28.81
N ALA A 168 -17.73 -23.88 29.89
CA ALA A 168 -18.61 -23.30 30.93
C ALA A 168 -19.70 -24.29 31.44
N GLY A 169 -19.32 -25.57 31.65
CA GLY A 169 -20.23 -26.62 32.16
C GLY A 169 -21.20 -27.21 31.12
N GLN A 170 -21.21 -26.77 29.89
CA GLN A 170 -21.97 -27.31 28.78
C GLN A 170 -21.08 -28.13 27.86
N SER A 171 -21.66 -29.12 27.16
CA SER A 171 -20.93 -29.93 26.19
C SER A 171 -21.68 -30.02 24.87
N ARG A 172 -20.91 -30.11 23.76
CA ARG A 172 -21.41 -30.38 22.41
C ARG A 172 -20.66 -31.57 21.83
N GLN A 173 -21.33 -32.35 21.00
CA GLN A 173 -20.73 -33.51 20.35
C GLN A 173 -20.53 -33.22 18.85
N VAL A 174 -19.34 -33.54 18.34
CA VAL A 174 -19.00 -33.47 16.93
C VAL A 174 -18.70 -34.89 16.45
N PRO A 175 -19.57 -35.47 15.61
CA PRO A 175 -19.29 -36.75 14.96
C PRO A 175 -18.10 -36.63 14.02
N VAL A 176 -17.20 -37.61 14.06
CA VAL A 176 -16.01 -37.68 13.20
C VAL A 176 -15.95 -39.03 12.52
N SER A 177 -15.72 -39.00 11.20
CA SER A 177 -15.43 -40.19 10.42
C SER A 177 -14.02 -40.10 9.80
N VAL A 178 -13.28 -41.18 9.91
CA VAL A 178 -11.96 -41.34 9.34
C VAL A 178 -11.94 -42.52 8.38
N THR A 179 -11.39 -42.31 7.17
CA THR A 179 -11.33 -43.36 6.14
C THR A 179 -9.99 -43.29 5.38
N GLY A 180 -9.47 -44.44 4.91
CA GLY A 180 -8.29 -44.49 4.04
C GLY A 180 -6.95 -44.33 4.75
N VAL A 181 -6.89 -44.59 6.04
CA VAL A 181 -5.61 -44.64 6.78
C VAL A 181 -4.94 -45.99 6.49
N VAL A 182 -3.69 -45.93 6.03
CA VAL A 182 -2.90 -47.10 5.65
C VAL A 182 -1.54 -47.11 6.37
N GLU A 183 -0.98 -48.34 6.56
CA GLU A 183 0.32 -48.47 7.24
C GLU A 183 1.45 -47.75 6.53
N HIS A 184 1.43 -47.78 5.18
CA HIS A 184 2.46 -47.18 4.33
C HIS A 184 1.86 -46.08 3.45
N PRO A 185 1.72 -44.82 4.00
CA PRO A 185 1.05 -43.76 3.29
C PRO A 185 1.86 -43.26 2.08
N LYS A 186 1.18 -43.06 0.96
CA LYS A 186 1.74 -42.34 -0.19
C LYS A 186 1.62 -40.84 0.04
N VAL A 187 2.76 -40.21 0.38
CA VAL A 187 2.80 -38.74 0.60
C VAL A 187 3.15 -38.05 -0.70
N LYS A 188 2.34 -37.07 -1.09
CA LYS A 188 2.52 -36.29 -2.30
C LYS A 188 3.42 -35.06 -2.05
N PHE A 189 4.34 -34.81 -2.98
CA PHE A 189 5.25 -33.68 -2.86
C PHE A 189 4.50 -32.33 -2.89
N THR A 190 3.65 -32.15 -3.89
CA THR A 190 2.93 -30.89 -4.12
C THR A 190 1.92 -30.59 -3.00
N GLU A 191 1.06 -31.56 -2.64
CA GLU A 191 -0.03 -31.35 -1.70
C GLU A 191 0.42 -31.34 -0.22
N GLN A 192 1.57 -31.94 0.15
CA GLN A 192 1.95 -32.15 1.54
C GLN A 192 3.35 -31.62 1.88
N ILE A 193 4.38 -31.88 1.04
CA ILE A 193 5.76 -31.47 1.36
C ILE A 193 5.99 -30.01 1.03
N ARG A 194 5.55 -29.52 -0.13
CA ARG A 194 5.67 -28.11 -0.53
C ARG A 194 5.01 -27.17 0.49
N PRO A 195 3.78 -27.41 0.99
CA PRO A 195 3.19 -26.61 2.06
C PRO A 195 4.03 -26.60 3.35
N ILE A 196 4.60 -27.72 3.76
CA ILE A 196 5.49 -27.78 4.93
C ILE A 196 6.72 -26.88 4.74
N LEU A 197 7.35 -26.92 3.57
CA LEU A 197 8.50 -26.05 3.22
C LEU A 197 8.11 -24.56 3.25
N ASN A 198 6.92 -24.23 2.74
CA ASN A 198 6.40 -22.86 2.72
C ASN A 198 6.05 -22.36 4.13
N LYS A 199 5.32 -23.15 4.92
CA LYS A 199 4.96 -22.85 6.31
C LYS A 199 6.20 -22.68 7.19
N ALA A 200 7.21 -23.51 6.99
CA ALA A 200 8.48 -23.44 7.70
C ALA A 200 9.40 -22.31 7.19
N SER A 201 8.94 -21.50 6.20
CA SER A 201 9.70 -20.40 5.58
C SER A 201 10.99 -20.84 4.84
N CYS A 202 11.14 -22.12 4.51
CA CYS A 202 12.30 -22.62 3.78
C CYS A 202 12.39 -22.03 2.37
N ALA A 203 11.26 -21.93 1.66
CA ALA A 203 11.14 -21.42 0.29
C ALA A 203 10.92 -19.89 0.22
N THR A 204 11.56 -19.12 1.11
CA THR A 204 11.52 -17.65 1.08
C THR A 204 12.84 -17.06 0.59
N ALA A 205 12.81 -15.84 0.07
CA ALA A 205 13.98 -15.11 -0.41
C ALA A 205 15.05 -14.88 0.70
N ALA A 206 14.63 -14.83 1.96
CA ALA A 206 15.54 -14.74 3.10
C ALA A 206 16.29 -16.05 3.40
N CYS A 207 15.83 -17.17 2.84
CA CYS A 207 16.38 -18.52 3.07
C CYS A 207 16.81 -19.19 1.76
N HIS A 208 16.18 -20.32 1.39
CA HIS A 208 16.61 -21.12 0.27
C HIS A 208 16.10 -20.62 -1.09
N ALA A 209 15.14 -19.71 -1.14
CA ALA A 209 14.72 -19.05 -2.38
C ALA A 209 15.53 -17.77 -2.72
N ALA A 210 16.61 -17.46 -2.00
CA ALA A 210 17.61 -16.47 -2.41
C ALA A 210 18.22 -16.84 -3.78
N GLN A 211 18.84 -15.89 -4.49
CA GLN A 211 19.34 -16.07 -5.85
C GLN A 211 20.16 -17.39 -6.06
N HIS A 212 21.02 -17.74 -5.11
CA HIS A 212 21.83 -18.96 -5.13
C HIS A 212 21.43 -19.96 -4.03
N GLY A 213 20.38 -19.68 -3.25
CA GLY A 213 19.98 -20.44 -2.06
C GLY A 213 21.02 -20.37 -0.93
N LYS A 214 20.58 -20.33 0.33
CA LYS A 214 21.52 -20.40 1.45
C LYS A 214 22.18 -21.76 1.52
N GLY A 215 23.52 -21.78 1.64
CA GLY A 215 24.31 -23.00 1.71
C GLY A 215 24.30 -23.84 0.41
N GLY A 216 24.04 -23.23 -0.74
CA GLY A 216 23.95 -23.92 -2.03
C GLY A 216 22.70 -24.80 -2.18
N PHE A 217 21.72 -24.66 -1.27
CA PHE A 217 20.42 -25.30 -1.42
C PHE A 217 19.43 -24.26 -1.97
N LYS A 218 19.10 -24.39 -3.26
CA LYS A 218 18.17 -23.49 -3.96
C LYS A 218 16.79 -24.11 -4.01
N LEU A 219 15.79 -23.37 -3.51
CA LEU A 219 14.38 -23.62 -3.73
C LEU A 219 13.76 -22.47 -4.53
N SER A 220 12.66 -22.72 -5.20
CA SER A 220 11.88 -21.67 -5.84
C SER A 220 11.12 -20.84 -4.80
N VAL A 221 10.77 -19.59 -5.15
CA VAL A 221 10.01 -18.70 -4.24
C VAL A 221 8.62 -19.28 -4.02
N PHE A 222 8.30 -19.60 -2.76
CA PHE A 222 7.05 -20.23 -2.32
C PHE A 222 6.71 -21.55 -3.07
N GLY A 223 7.71 -22.29 -3.53
CA GLY A 223 7.48 -23.57 -4.21
C GLY A 223 6.86 -23.43 -5.60
N SER A 224 7.09 -22.28 -6.29
CA SER A 224 6.54 -22.00 -7.62
C SER A 224 7.04 -22.94 -8.73
N GLU A 225 8.12 -23.68 -8.48
CA GLU A 225 8.71 -24.64 -9.42
C GLU A 225 8.88 -26.00 -8.75
N PRO A 226 7.78 -26.75 -8.52
CA PRO A 226 7.81 -27.96 -7.71
C PRO A 226 8.74 -29.05 -8.25
N ASP A 227 8.88 -29.19 -9.58
CA ASP A 227 9.82 -30.14 -10.18
C ASP A 227 11.28 -29.80 -9.85
N ASN A 228 11.65 -28.51 -9.96
CA ASN A 228 13.00 -28.05 -9.63
C ASN A 228 13.28 -28.17 -8.13
N ASP A 229 12.29 -27.85 -7.28
CA ASP A 229 12.42 -27.97 -5.83
C ASP A 229 12.58 -29.42 -5.39
N HIS A 230 11.84 -30.33 -6.00
CA HIS A 230 11.99 -31.77 -5.78
C HIS A 230 13.39 -32.23 -6.16
N LEU A 231 13.86 -31.89 -7.38
CA LEU A 231 15.23 -32.25 -7.85
C LEU A 231 16.30 -31.67 -6.92
N ALA A 232 16.10 -30.42 -6.44
CA ALA A 232 17.02 -29.79 -5.51
C ALA A 232 17.15 -30.57 -4.19
N ILE A 233 16.09 -31.22 -3.74
CA ILE A 233 16.10 -32.05 -2.53
C ILE A 233 16.72 -33.41 -2.80
N VAL A 234 16.27 -34.11 -3.85
CA VAL A 234 16.53 -35.54 -4.01
C VAL A 234 17.73 -35.86 -4.91
N ARG A 235 18.22 -34.95 -5.78
CA ARG A 235 19.26 -35.21 -6.80
C ARG A 235 20.46 -34.29 -6.72
N ASP A 236 20.28 -33.02 -6.43
CA ASP A 236 21.36 -32.05 -6.47
C ASP A 236 22.50 -32.37 -5.53
N VAL A 237 23.72 -32.00 -5.96
CA VAL A 237 24.98 -32.22 -5.21
C VAL A 237 25.15 -33.69 -4.83
N ILE A 238 24.95 -34.56 -5.83
CA ILE A 238 25.12 -36.04 -5.69
C ILE A 238 24.25 -36.57 -4.53
N GLN A 239 22.93 -36.15 -4.53
CA GLN A 239 21.93 -36.63 -3.57
C GLN A 239 22.27 -36.35 -2.09
N ARG A 240 23.06 -35.32 -1.82
CA ARG A 240 23.55 -34.99 -0.48
C ARG A 240 22.46 -34.79 0.56
N ARG A 241 21.26 -34.35 0.14
CA ARG A 241 20.19 -33.91 1.08
C ARG A 241 19.21 -35.01 1.46
N PHE A 242 19.21 -36.10 0.69
CA PHE A 242 18.35 -37.27 0.89
C PHE A 242 19.18 -38.53 1.07
N ASP A 243 18.96 -39.25 2.15
CA ASP A 243 19.51 -40.56 2.44
C ASP A 243 18.42 -41.61 2.19
N PRO A 244 18.53 -42.41 1.10
CA PRO A 244 17.52 -43.41 0.78
C PRO A 244 17.64 -44.68 1.63
N VAL A 245 18.77 -44.89 2.31
CA VAL A 245 19.02 -46.10 3.13
C VAL A 245 18.52 -45.86 4.56
N VAL A 246 18.82 -44.70 5.11
CA VAL A 246 18.34 -44.28 6.44
C VAL A 246 17.71 -42.90 6.32
N PRO A 247 16.42 -42.82 5.93
CA PRO A 247 15.76 -41.55 5.63
C PRO A 247 15.80 -40.54 6.79
N GLU A 248 15.86 -41.00 8.03
CA GLU A 248 16.02 -40.17 9.24
C GLU A 248 17.34 -39.40 9.25
N ASN A 249 18.36 -39.86 8.55
CA ASN A 249 19.67 -39.20 8.45
C ASN A 249 19.72 -38.15 7.32
N SER A 250 18.65 -37.99 6.56
CA SER A 250 18.59 -36.98 5.50
C SER A 250 18.86 -35.59 6.01
N LEU A 251 19.76 -34.83 5.38
CA LEU A 251 20.10 -33.46 5.78
C LEU A 251 18.87 -32.51 5.72
N VAL A 252 17.90 -32.82 4.83
CA VAL A 252 16.66 -32.05 4.72
C VAL A 252 15.78 -32.19 5.97
N LEU A 253 16.00 -33.19 6.84
CA LEU A 253 15.37 -33.34 8.16
C LEU A 253 16.29 -32.92 9.31
N LEU A 254 17.57 -33.30 9.27
CA LEU A 254 18.51 -33.06 10.38
C LEU A 254 18.76 -31.56 10.61
N LYS A 255 18.86 -30.78 9.54
CA LYS A 255 19.13 -29.34 9.64
C LYS A 255 17.93 -28.54 10.17
N PRO A 256 16.72 -28.61 9.62
CA PRO A 256 15.59 -27.82 10.11
C PRO A 256 15.10 -28.25 11.49
N THR A 257 15.44 -29.45 11.98
CA THR A 257 15.18 -29.90 13.35
C THR A 257 16.32 -29.57 14.33
N MET A 258 17.39 -28.88 13.87
CA MET A 258 18.59 -28.57 14.68
C MET A 258 19.31 -29.79 15.25
N GLN A 259 19.13 -30.97 14.67
CA GLN A 259 19.98 -32.13 14.93
C GLN A 259 21.37 -31.97 14.31
N MET A 260 21.46 -31.05 13.33
CA MET A 260 22.71 -30.49 12.78
C MET A 260 22.60 -28.95 12.75
N PRO A 261 23.73 -28.23 12.86
CA PRO A 261 23.71 -26.77 12.84
C PRO A 261 23.00 -26.21 11.60
N HIS A 262 22.06 -25.30 11.81
CA HIS A 262 21.24 -24.66 10.77
C HIS A 262 21.09 -23.16 11.01
N GLY A 263 21.57 -22.32 10.09
CA GLY A 263 21.50 -20.85 10.20
C GLY A 263 20.09 -20.27 10.20
N GLY A 264 19.07 -21.05 9.78
CA GLY A 264 17.64 -20.71 9.87
C GLY A 264 16.96 -21.09 11.18
N GLY A 265 17.71 -21.55 12.20
CA GLY A 265 17.17 -22.04 13.47
C GLY A 265 16.44 -23.38 13.32
N ARG A 266 15.42 -23.58 14.17
CA ARG A 266 14.60 -24.83 14.24
C ARG A 266 13.19 -24.59 13.64
N PRO A 267 13.02 -24.49 12.32
CA PRO A 267 11.72 -24.30 11.70
C PRO A 267 10.81 -25.52 11.72
N LEU A 268 11.33 -26.75 11.96
CA LEU A 268 10.58 -28.00 12.02
C LEU A 268 10.82 -28.67 13.39
N ASP A 269 9.74 -29.05 14.08
CA ASP A 269 9.82 -29.83 15.30
C ASP A 269 9.82 -31.33 14.99
N LYS A 270 10.78 -32.07 15.57
CA LYS A 270 10.89 -33.52 15.40
C LYS A 270 9.64 -34.31 15.86
N ASN A 271 8.91 -33.74 16.85
CA ASN A 271 7.70 -34.36 17.37
C ASN A 271 6.42 -33.93 16.62
N SER A 272 6.53 -33.03 15.62
CA SER A 272 5.37 -32.53 14.90
C SER A 272 4.82 -33.52 13.89
N VAL A 273 3.55 -33.35 13.52
CA VAL A 273 2.91 -34.07 12.42
C VAL A 273 3.66 -33.78 11.12
N ASP A 274 4.06 -32.55 10.88
CA ASP A 274 4.79 -32.11 9.68
C ASP A 274 6.11 -32.87 9.52
N TYR A 275 6.84 -33.16 10.61
CA TYR A 275 8.01 -34.04 10.56
C TYR A 275 7.66 -35.46 10.19
N ARG A 276 6.56 -36.02 10.76
CA ARG A 276 6.09 -37.39 10.44
C ARG A 276 5.70 -37.50 8.95
N VAL A 277 5.02 -36.50 8.40
CA VAL A 277 4.68 -36.41 6.97
C VAL A 277 5.94 -36.40 6.11
N PHE A 278 6.90 -35.53 6.47
CA PHE A 278 8.15 -35.40 5.71
C PHE A 278 8.97 -36.71 5.73
N LEU A 279 9.07 -37.34 6.88
CA LEU A 279 9.75 -38.63 7.04
C LEU A 279 9.05 -39.75 6.26
N ALA A 280 7.69 -39.80 6.29
CA ALA A 280 6.92 -40.78 5.52
C ALA A 280 7.17 -40.62 4.00
N TRP A 281 7.25 -39.36 3.51
CA TRP A 281 7.61 -39.07 2.12
C TRP A 281 8.99 -39.59 1.76
N LEU A 282 10.00 -39.37 2.58
CA LEU A 282 11.35 -39.89 2.34
C LEU A 282 11.39 -41.41 2.36
N LYS A 283 10.66 -42.06 3.30
CA LYS A 283 10.54 -43.52 3.41
C LYS A 283 9.84 -44.15 2.20
N SER A 284 8.94 -43.42 1.55
CA SER A 284 8.29 -43.88 0.30
C SER A 284 9.13 -43.65 -0.96
N GLY A 285 10.43 -43.28 -0.80
CA GLY A 285 11.34 -43.03 -1.93
C GLY A 285 11.28 -41.61 -2.47
N ALA A 286 10.72 -40.67 -1.74
CA ALA A 286 10.62 -39.26 -2.07
C ALA A 286 10.04 -39.00 -3.48
N PRO A 287 8.78 -39.41 -3.77
CA PRO A 287 8.17 -39.26 -5.10
C PRO A 287 8.05 -37.77 -5.45
N GLY A 288 8.23 -37.44 -6.73
CA GLY A 288 8.12 -36.10 -7.29
C GLY A 288 6.69 -35.62 -7.50
N PRO A 289 6.51 -34.40 -7.99
CA PRO A 289 5.23 -33.87 -8.42
C PRO A 289 4.56 -34.77 -9.48
N SER A 290 3.24 -34.85 -9.45
CA SER A 290 2.44 -35.60 -10.41
C SER A 290 1.48 -34.65 -11.15
N LYS A 291 1.15 -35.00 -12.40
CA LYS A 291 0.08 -34.30 -13.15
C LYS A 291 -1.31 -34.49 -12.55
N GLU A 292 -1.45 -35.50 -11.68
CA GLU A 292 -2.69 -35.81 -10.96
C GLU A 292 -2.82 -35.04 -9.63
N ASP A 293 -1.82 -34.23 -9.27
CA ASP A 293 -1.87 -33.41 -8.09
C ASP A 293 -2.94 -32.32 -8.27
N ALA A 294 -3.81 -32.21 -7.29
CA ALA A 294 -4.95 -31.30 -7.36
C ALA A 294 -4.50 -29.83 -7.22
N GLU A 295 -4.93 -28.97 -8.15
CA GLU A 295 -4.72 -27.56 -8.08
C GLU A 295 -5.74 -26.89 -7.17
N VAL A 296 -5.34 -25.92 -6.35
CA VAL A 296 -6.23 -25.12 -5.52
C VAL A 296 -6.77 -23.95 -6.31
N VAL A 297 -8.10 -23.84 -6.36
CA VAL A 297 -8.78 -22.75 -7.09
C VAL A 297 -9.00 -21.53 -6.19
N LYS A 298 -9.32 -21.75 -4.91
CA LYS A 298 -9.69 -20.69 -3.98
C LYS A 298 -9.41 -21.09 -2.54
N LEU A 299 -9.13 -20.09 -1.68
CA LEU A 299 -9.11 -20.24 -0.23
C LEU A 299 -10.36 -19.62 0.40
N HIS A 300 -10.83 -20.25 1.46
CA HIS A 300 -11.87 -19.72 2.33
C HIS A 300 -11.33 -19.64 3.74
N VAL A 301 -11.31 -18.44 4.30
CA VAL A 301 -10.80 -18.18 5.67
C VAL A 301 -11.98 -17.85 6.58
N THR A 302 -12.06 -18.53 7.70
CA THR A 302 -13.10 -18.32 8.72
C THR A 302 -12.48 -17.94 10.06
N PRO A 303 -12.92 -16.82 10.67
CA PRO A 303 -13.76 -15.80 10.07
C PRO A 303 -13.03 -14.98 9.01
N SER A 304 -13.73 -14.50 7.99
CA SER A 304 -13.18 -13.57 6.98
C SER A 304 -13.00 -12.15 7.54
N ARG A 305 -13.76 -11.82 8.58
CA ARG A 305 -13.71 -10.53 9.28
C ARG A 305 -13.99 -10.73 10.77
N ARG A 306 -13.27 -9.95 11.61
CA ARG A 306 -13.43 -9.98 13.07
C ARG A 306 -13.34 -8.57 13.64
N VAL A 307 -14.27 -8.21 14.52
CA VAL A 307 -14.20 -7.01 15.36
C VAL A 307 -13.99 -7.47 16.81
N GLY A 308 -12.90 -7.02 17.43
CA GLY A 308 -12.54 -7.46 18.79
C GLY A 308 -11.88 -6.35 19.60
N ALA A 309 -11.55 -6.64 20.84
CA ALA A 309 -10.79 -5.75 21.73
C ALA A 309 -9.30 -6.14 21.74
N VAL A 310 -8.44 -5.24 22.20
CA VAL A 310 -7.04 -5.56 22.50
C VAL A 310 -6.97 -6.70 23.51
N GLY A 311 -6.12 -7.69 23.26
CA GLY A 311 -6.00 -8.91 24.06
C GLY A 311 -6.97 -10.04 23.65
N SER A 312 -7.91 -9.79 22.73
CA SER A 312 -8.76 -10.86 22.22
C SER A 312 -7.99 -11.82 21.31
N GLU A 313 -8.36 -13.08 21.37
CA GLU A 313 -7.81 -14.14 20.52
C GLU A 313 -8.85 -14.61 19.48
N GLN A 314 -8.35 -15.11 18.34
CA GLN A 314 -9.15 -15.72 17.29
C GLN A 314 -8.36 -16.82 16.59
N GLN A 315 -8.85 -18.06 16.68
CA GLN A 315 -8.36 -19.15 15.87
C GLN A 315 -8.93 -19.02 14.44
N LEU A 316 -8.07 -19.01 13.42
CA LEU A 316 -8.50 -19.07 12.03
C LEU A 316 -8.64 -20.54 11.57
N ARG A 317 -9.62 -20.78 10.69
CA ARG A 317 -9.78 -22.02 9.92
C ARG A 317 -9.68 -21.68 8.44
N VAL A 318 -8.97 -22.52 7.69
CA VAL A 318 -8.71 -22.34 6.26
C VAL A 318 -9.14 -23.57 5.50
N GLU A 319 -10.00 -23.38 4.50
CA GLU A 319 -10.40 -24.43 3.58
C GLU A 319 -9.94 -24.08 2.17
N ALA A 320 -9.29 -25.05 1.51
CA ALA A 320 -8.95 -24.97 0.09
C ALA A 320 -10.07 -25.60 -0.75
N GLU A 321 -10.49 -24.89 -1.79
CA GLU A 321 -11.45 -25.35 -2.78
C GLU A 321 -10.72 -25.83 -4.04
N PHE A 322 -11.10 -27.00 -4.53
CA PHE A 322 -10.53 -27.66 -5.69
C PHE A 322 -11.48 -27.58 -6.91
N PRO A 323 -11.01 -27.85 -8.16
CA PRO A 323 -11.81 -27.71 -9.38
C PRO A 323 -13.09 -28.54 -9.41
N ASN A 324 -13.12 -29.65 -8.67
CA ASN A 324 -14.33 -30.50 -8.51
C ASN A 324 -15.33 -29.97 -7.49
N GLY A 325 -15.11 -28.80 -6.89
CA GLY A 325 -15.93 -28.22 -5.83
C GLY A 325 -15.70 -28.80 -4.44
N GLU A 326 -14.78 -29.76 -4.28
CA GLU A 326 -14.42 -30.31 -2.99
C GLU A 326 -13.69 -29.23 -2.15
N ARG A 327 -14.00 -29.21 -0.84
CA ARG A 327 -13.29 -28.37 0.14
C ARG A 327 -12.58 -29.23 1.16
N ARG A 328 -11.30 -28.90 1.41
CA ARG A 328 -10.47 -29.59 2.41
C ARG A 328 -9.93 -28.56 3.39
N ASP A 329 -9.94 -28.92 4.67
CA ASP A 329 -9.29 -28.12 5.70
C ASP A 329 -7.77 -28.18 5.53
N VAL A 330 -7.17 -27.02 5.32
CA VAL A 330 -5.72 -26.86 5.13
C VAL A 330 -5.09 -25.95 6.20
N THR A 331 -5.83 -25.65 7.26
CA THR A 331 -5.41 -24.76 8.36
C THR A 331 -4.03 -25.12 8.88
N ALA A 332 -3.81 -26.41 9.14
CA ALA A 332 -2.55 -26.90 9.66
C ALA A 332 -1.39 -26.80 8.65
N SER A 333 -1.66 -26.65 7.36
CA SER A 333 -0.67 -26.57 6.27
C SER A 333 -0.52 -25.18 5.70
N ALA A 334 -1.47 -24.27 5.97
CA ALA A 334 -1.46 -22.89 5.54
C ALA A 334 -0.37 -22.08 6.27
N ARG A 335 0.12 -21.04 5.60
CA ARG A 335 1.00 -20.04 6.17
C ARG A 335 0.20 -18.80 6.54
N PHE A 336 0.47 -18.25 7.71
CA PHE A 336 -0.17 -17.05 8.26
C PHE A 336 0.89 -15.97 8.48
N ASP A 337 0.64 -14.78 7.93
CA ASP A 337 1.49 -13.60 8.13
C ASP A 337 0.61 -12.40 8.53
N THR A 338 0.98 -11.67 9.58
CA THR A 338 0.34 -10.39 9.87
C THR A 338 0.83 -9.34 8.88
N MET A 339 -0.06 -8.44 8.45
CA MET A 339 0.29 -7.32 7.60
C MET A 339 0.53 -6.03 8.41
N ASP A 340 0.27 -6.07 9.73
CA ASP A 340 0.57 -4.99 10.68
C ASP A 340 0.80 -5.59 12.08
N ASP A 341 2.06 -5.69 12.47
CA ASP A 341 2.47 -6.27 13.74
C ASP A 341 2.23 -5.35 14.95
N GLY A 342 1.96 -4.07 14.71
CA GLY A 342 1.50 -3.14 15.73
C GLY A 342 0.04 -3.36 16.15
N VAL A 343 -0.76 -4.04 15.33
CA VAL A 343 -2.18 -4.31 15.59
C VAL A 343 -2.42 -5.78 15.92
N LEU A 344 -1.80 -6.72 15.20
CA LEU A 344 -2.04 -8.16 15.31
C LEU A 344 -0.74 -8.95 15.43
N ALA A 345 -0.76 -9.99 16.24
CA ALA A 345 0.21 -11.08 16.23
C ALA A 345 -0.48 -12.38 15.75
N VAL A 346 0.23 -13.26 15.04
CA VAL A 346 -0.31 -14.54 14.59
C VAL A 346 0.71 -15.67 14.80
N THR A 347 0.24 -16.80 15.27
CA THR A 347 1.05 -18.01 15.41
C THR A 347 1.09 -18.78 14.08
N ARG A 348 2.05 -19.72 13.97
CA ARG A 348 2.16 -20.61 12.80
C ARG A 348 0.93 -21.51 12.59
N ASN A 349 0.06 -21.66 13.57
CA ASN A 349 -1.14 -22.46 13.52
C ASN A 349 -2.43 -21.64 13.35
N GLY A 350 -2.28 -20.33 13.08
CA GLY A 350 -3.40 -19.44 12.77
C GLY A 350 -4.16 -18.91 13.99
N LEU A 351 -3.60 -18.97 15.21
CA LEU A 351 -4.15 -18.27 16.36
C LEU A 351 -3.66 -16.80 16.28
N VAL A 352 -4.61 -15.89 16.15
CA VAL A 352 -4.42 -14.43 16.05
C VAL A 352 -4.68 -13.82 17.42
N THR A 353 -3.81 -12.90 17.84
CA THR A 353 -3.98 -12.10 19.07
C THR A 353 -3.98 -10.62 18.69
N ALA A 354 -4.97 -9.87 19.12
CA ALA A 354 -5.02 -8.42 18.97
C ALA A 354 -4.06 -7.76 19.98
N VAL A 355 -3.01 -7.10 19.49
CA VAL A 355 -1.98 -6.46 20.33
C VAL A 355 -2.12 -4.95 20.39
N GLY A 356 -2.79 -4.34 19.41
CA GLY A 356 -2.99 -2.89 19.32
C GLY A 356 -4.33 -2.54 18.68
N LYS A 357 -4.64 -1.25 18.64
CA LYS A 357 -5.88 -0.70 18.06
C LYS A 357 -5.68 -0.38 16.57
N GLY A 358 -6.74 -0.47 15.79
CA GLY A 358 -6.73 -0.15 14.37
C GLY A 358 -7.39 -1.25 13.52
N GLN A 359 -7.00 -1.33 12.26
CA GLN A 359 -7.46 -2.34 11.31
C GLN A 359 -6.26 -2.99 10.64
N ALA A 360 -6.18 -4.31 10.67
CA ALA A 360 -5.13 -5.06 10.01
C ALA A 360 -5.66 -6.38 9.43
N PRO A 361 -5.14 -6.84 8.28
CA PRO A 361 -5.42 -8.17 7.78
C PRO A 361 -4.37 -9.18 8.26
N ILE A 362 -4.80 -10.41 8.46
CA ILE A 362 -3.93 -11.60 8.46
C ILE A 362 -3.97 -12.19 7.05
N MET A 363 -2.83 -12.25 6.39
CA MET A 363 -2.68 -12.92 5.11
C MET A 363 -2.51 -14.42 5.33
N VAL A 364 -3.29 -15.20 4.60
CA VAL A 364 -3.27 -16.66 4.59
C VAL A 364 -2.83 -17.13 3.21
N ARG A 365 -1.84 -18.02 3.16
CA ARG A 365 -1.33 -18.57 1.89
C ARG A 365 -1.31 -20.09 1.91
N TYR A 366 -1.73 -20.66 0.80
CA TYR A 366 -1.65 -22.11 0.55
C TYR A 366 -1.65 -22.34 -0.96
N GLU A 367 -0.68 -23.12 -1.46
CA GLU A 367 -0.59 -23.64 -2.84
C GLU A 367 -0.83 -22.58 -3.94
N GLY A 368 -0.11 -21.45 -3.86
CA GLY A 368 -0.19 -20.37 -4.85
C GLY A 368 -1.37 -19.42 -4.68
N GLN A 369 -2.32 -19.74 -3.81
CA GLN A 369 -3.44 -18.86 -3.48
C GLN A 369 -3.14 -18.02 -2.24
N ALA A 370 -3.72 -16.81 -2.19
CA ALA A 370 -3.65 -15.92 -1.05
C ALA A 370 -5.02 -15.33 -0.74
N GLU A 371 -5.38 -15.27 0.54
CA GLU A 371 -6.64 -14.70 1.04
C GLU A 371 -6.37 -13.99 2.38
N ILE A 372 -7.31 -13.18 2.85
CA ILE A 372 -7.19 -12.47 4.13
C ILE A 372 -8.32 -12.77 5.10
N SER A 373 -8.00 -12.61 6.39
CA SER A 373 -8.97 -12.34 7.44
C SER A 373 -8.76 -10.93 7.98
N LEU A 374 -9.79 -10.08 7.91
CA LEU A 374 -9.69 -8.67 8.29
C LEU A 374 -10.07 -8.47 9.76
N PHE A 375 -9.18 -7.90 10.55
CA PHE A 375 -9.43 -7.56 11.95
C PHE A 375 -9.63 -6.06 12.13
N VAL A 376 -10.62 -5.69 12.92
CA VAL A 376 -10.89 -4.32 13.36
C VAL A 376 -10.86 -4.29 14.89
N ILE A 377 -9.95 -3.51 15.44
CA ILE A 377 -9.78 -3.33 16.89
C ILE A 377 -10.09 -1.86 17.21
N PRO A 378 -11.31 -1.55 17.68
CA PRO A 378 -11.76 -0.18 17.87
C PRO A 378 -10.92 0.61 18.87
N TYR A 379 -10.81 1.92 18.65
CA TYR A 379 -10.15 2.84 19.57
C TYR A 379 -11.01 3.13 20.82
N ALA A 380 -12.33 3.11 20.66
CA ALA A 380 -13.31 3.17 21.74
C ALA A 380 -14.53 2.30 21.41
N GLU A 381 -15.25 1.84 22.44
CA GLU A 381 -16.44 0.99 22.25
C GLU A 381 -17.62 1.74 21.63
N ASN A 382 -17.79 2.99 22.02
CA ASN A 382 -18.87 3.84 21.51
C ASN A 382 -18.35 5.23 21.21
N VAL A 383 -18.77 5.79 20.07
CA VAL A 383 -18.53 7.17 19.69
C VAL A 383 -19.86 7.80 19.27
N THR A 384 -20.12 9.00 19.79
CA THR A 384 -21.28 9.79 19.40
C THR A 384 -20.85 10.82 18.38
N LEU A 385 -21.40 10.75 17.17
CA LEU A 385 -21.18 11.71 16.11
C LEU A 385 -22.30 12.77 16.09
N ALA A 386 -22.56 13.41 17.25
CA ALA A 386 -23.70 14.33 17.43
C ALA A 386 -23.68 15.51 16.44
N ASP A 387 -22.52 16.07 16.18
CA ASP A 387 -22.33 17.23 15.29
C ASP A 387 -22.02 16.85 13.84
N TRP A 388 -21.97 15.54 13.53
CA TRP A 388 -21.74 15.08 12.17
C TRP A 388 -23.00 15.22 11.31
N LYS A 389 -22.93 16.09 10.29
CA LYS A 389 -23.99 16.23 9.29
C LYS A 389 -23.42 15.83 7.94
N SER A 390 -23.83 14.69 7.42
CA SER A 390 -23.43 14.21 6.09
C SER A 390 -24.00 15.15 5.02
N VAL A 391 -23.14 15.50 4.06
CA VAL A 391 -23.51 16.28 2.87
C VAL A 391 -23.83 15.33 1.70
N ASN A 392 -23.05 14.24 1.61
CA ASN A 392 -23.21 13.24 0.55
C ASN A 392 -22.83 11.84 1.06
N PHE A 393 -22.86 10.83 0.17
CA PHE A 393 -22.57 9.45 0.52
C PHE A 393 -21.14 9.21 1.04
N VAL A 394 -20.18 10.08 0.67
CA VAL A 394 -18.80 10.01 1.20
C VAL A 394 -18.81 10.17 2.72
N ASP A 395 -19.60 11.12 3.20
CA ASP A 395 -19.73 11.42 4.62
C ASP A 395 -20.48 10.33 5.39
N GLU A 396 -21.51 9.74 4.77
CA GLU A 396 -22.29 8.66 5.37
C GLU A 396 -21.41 7.44 5.62
N LEU A 397 -20.59 7.07 4.62
CA LEU A 397 -19.69 5.92 4.70
C LEU A 397 -18.47 6.20 5.60
N ALA A 398 -17.99 7.44 5.65
CA ALA A 398 -16.98 7.86 6.61
C ALA A 398 -17.52 7.80 8.05
N ALA A 399 -18.73 8.31 8.31
CA ALA A 399 -19.36 8.23 9.61
C ALA A 399 -19.60 6.80 10.08
N ALA A 400 -20.02 5.92 9.18
CA ALA A 400 -20.14 4.48 9.49
C ALA A 400 -18.80 3.88 9.94
N LYS A 401 -17.71 4.25 9.25
CA LYS A 401 -16.36 3.80 9.60
C LYS A 401 -15.87 4.39 10.93
N PHE A 402 -16.16 5.65 11.21
CA PHE A 402 -15.82 6.28 12.49
C PHE A 402 -16.54 5.60 13.67
N ARG A 403 -17.83 5.26 13.51
CA ARG A 403 -18.57 4.50 14.53
C ARG A 403 -17.99 3.11 14.74
N GLU A 404 -17.62 2.43 13.65
CA GLU A 404 -17.02 1.11 13.70
C GLU A 404 -15.70 1.11 14.48
N LEU A 405 -14.87 2.11 14.25
CA LEU A 405 -13.55 2.25 14.86
C LEU A 405 -13.60 2.95 16.23
N GLY A 406 -14.72 3.57 16.59
CA GLY A 406 -14.79 4.38 17.80
C GLY A 406 -13.89 5.61 17.75
N ILE A 407 -13.82 6.29 16.58
CA ILE A 407 -13.01 7.50 16.39
C ILE A 407 -13.92 8.71 16.21
N GLU A 408 -13.68 9.76 16.96
CA GLU A 408 -14.36 11.04 16.81
C GLU A 408 -13.59 11.92 15.82
N PRO A 409 -14.23 12.41 14.73
CA PRO A 409 -13.57 13.27 13.77
C PRO A 409 -13.36 14.68 14.29
N SER A 410 -12.33 15.36 13.76
CA SER A 410 -12.08 16.78 14.00
C SER A 410 -13.22 17.65 13.47
N PRO A 411 -13.40 18.89 14.00
CA PRO A 411 -14.37 19.83 13.46
C PRO A 411 -14.04 20.23 12.00
N VAL A 412 -14.98 20.84 11.33
CA VAL A 412 -14.78 21.42 9.99
C VAL A 412 -13.81 22.59 10.08
N CYS A 413 -12.93 22.76 9.10
CA CYS A 413 -11.99 23.88 9.01
C CYS A 413 -12.73 25.22 8.75
N ASP A 414 -12.06 26.32 9.07
CA ASP A 414 -12.56 27.67 8.74
C ASP A 414 -12.54 27.94 7.22
N ASP A 415 -13.18 29.03 6.82
CA ASP A 415 -13.30 29.37 5.39
C ASP A 415 -11.99 29.82 4.76
N ALA A 416 -11.08 30.40 5.54
CA ALA A 416 -9.75 30.79 5.06
C ALA A 416 -8.91 29.53 4.71
N THR A 417 -8.95 28.54 5.57
CA THR A 417 -8.32 27.24 5.31
C THR A 417 -8.97 26.55 4.11
N PHE A 418 -10.31 26.56 4.03
CA PHE A 418 -11.03 25.90 2.94
C PHE A 418 -10.75 26.53 1.57
N VAL A 419 -10.81 27.85 1.43
CA VAL A 419 -10.60 28.53 0.14
C VAL A 419 -9.19 28.27 -0.37
N ARG A 420 -8.19 28.37 0.50
CA ARG A 420 -6.79 28.08 0.15
C ARG A 420 -6.63 26.63 -0.29
N ARG A 421 -7.15 25.67 0.48
CA ARG A 421 -7.12 24.23 0.18
C ARG A 421 -7.79 23.95 -1.16
N ALA A 422 -8.99 24.48 -1.39
CA ALA A 422 -9.77 24.24 -2.60
C ALA A 422 -9.03 24.72 -3.88
N PHE A 423 -8.42 25.90 -3.85
CA PHE A 423 -7.62 26.40 -5.00
C PHE A 423 -6.40 25.53 -5.26
N LEU A 424 -5.65 25.15 -4.23
CA LEU A 424 -4.46 24.33 -4.35
C LEU A 424 -4.76 22.92 -4.87
N ASP A 425 -5.84 22.29 -4.40
CA ASP A 425 -6.20 20.92 -4.77
C ASP A 425 -6.94 20.84 -6.10
N ALA A 426 -7.76 21.83 -6.45
CA ALA A 426 -8.49 21.81 -7.72
C ALA A 426 -7.64 22.26 -8.92
N ILE A 427 -6.84 23.32 -8.75
CA ILE A 427 -6.16 24.01 -9.86
C ILE A 427 -4.68 24.34 -9.60
N GLY A 428 -4.10 23.85 -8.49
CA GLY A 428 -2.66 23.95 -8.19
C GLY A 428 -2.14 25.37 -7.93
N THR A 429 -2.98 26.32 -7.49
CA THR A 429 -2.55 27.69 -7.23
C THR A 429 -3.21 28.27 -5.97
N LEU A 430 -2.69 29.39 -5.47
CA LEU A 430 -3.33 30.15 -4.40
C LEU A 430 -4.50 30.99 -4.93
N PRO A 431 -5.54 31.31 -4.12
CA PRO A 431 -6.49 32.38 -4.47
C PRO A 431 -5.79 33.76 -4.48
N THR A 432 -6.32 34.73 -5.21
CA THR A 432 -5.96 36.14 -4.99
C THR A 432 -6.46 36.62 -3.65
N PRO A 433 -5.87 37.67 -3.05
CA PRO A 433 -6.41 38.31 -1.85
C PRO A 433 -7.89 38.67 -1.99
N ASP A 434 -8.31 39.23 -3.11
CA ASP A 434 -9.69 39.62 -3.36
C ASP A 434 -10.65 38.42 -3.50
N GLU A 435 -10.21 37.32 -4.07
CA GLU A 435 -10.99 36.10 -4.11
C GLU A 435 -11.16 35.48 -2.73
N ALA A 436 -10.08 35.47 -1.93
CA ALA A 436 -10.14 34.98 -0.56
C ALA A 436 -11.04 35.85 0.32
N ARG A 437 -10.89 37.19 0.25
CA ARG A 437 -11.73 38.13 1.00
C ARG A 437 -13.21 37.96 0.66
N ARG A 438 -13.55 38.04 -0.63
CA ARG A 438 -14.94 37.87 -1.09
C ARG A 438 -15.54 36.53 -0.67
N PHE A 439 -14.77 35.45 -0.69
CA PHE A 439 -15.27 34.17 -0.23
C PHE A 439 -15.50 34.10 1.27
N ILE A 440 -14.56 34.61 2.07
CA ILE A 440 -14.65 34.58 3.54
C ILE A 440 -15.81 35.49 4.03
N GLU A 441 -15.92 36.68 3.46
CA GLU A 441 -16.95 37.67 3.82
C GLU A 441 -18.36 37.30 3.31
N SER A 442 -18.45 36.43 2.31
CA SER A 442 -19.73 35.98 1.76
C SER A 442 -20.54 35.22 2.80
N THR A 443 -21.80 35.64 2.95
CA THR A 443 -22.83 34.97 3.76
C THR A 443 -23.70 34.02 2.92
N GLU A 444 -23.32 33.79 1.66
CA GLU A 444 -24.11 33.01 0.72
C GLU A 444 -24.20 31.52 1.15
N PRO A 445 -25.42 30.95 1.20
CA PRO A 445 -25.58 29.52 1.44
C PRO A 445 -24.85 28.70 0.38
N ALA A 446 -24.25 27.57 0.79
CA ALA A 446 -23.50 26.66 -0.08
C ALA A 446 -22.31 27.31 -0.83
N LYS A 447 -21.73 28.42 -0.27
CA LYS A 447 -20.58 29.09 -0.90
C LYS A 447 -19.38 28.15 -1.19
N ARG A 448 -19.17 27.14 -0.35
CA ARG A 448 -18.09 26.16 -0.54
C ARG A 448 -18.33 25.28 -1.76
N GLU A 449 -19.56 24.78 -1.97
CA GLU A 449 -19.93 24.00 -3.15
C GLU A 449 -19.82 24.85 -4.42
N LYS A 450 -20.34 26.08 -4.40
CA LYS A 450 -20.27 27.01 -5.53
C LYS A 450 -18.82 27.36 -5.89
N LEU A 451 -17.95 27.50 -4.90
CA LEU A 451 -16.52 27.69 -5.17
C LEU A 451 -15.92 26.48 -5.89
N VAL A 452 -16.22 25.26 -5.41
CA VAL A 452 -15.74 24.03 -6.05
C VAL A 452 -16.26 23.94 -7.49
N ASP A 453 -17.55 24.19 -7.73
CA ASP A 453 -18.14 24.17 -9.06
C ASP A 453 -17.44 25.17 -10.01
N ARG A 454 -17.16 26.37 -9.54
CA ARG A 454 -16.44 27.40 -10.29
C ARG A 454 -14.99 27.01 -10.59
N LEU A 455 -14.26 26.44 -9.64
CA LEU A 455 -12.87 25.99 -9.84
C LEU A 455 -12.79 24.83 -10.85
N LEU A 456 -13.81 23.98 -10.87
CA LEU A 456 -13.87 22.84 -11.79
C LEU A 456 -14.51 23.18 -13.15
N GLY A 457 -15.05 24.39 -13.34
CA GLY A 457 -15.77 24.77 -14.57
C GLY A 457 -17.04 23.94 -14.73
N LEU A 458 -17.85 23.83 -13.69
CA LEU A 458 -19.11 23.07 -13.63
C LEU A 458 -20.33 23.95 -13.37
N THR A 459 -20.19 25.27 -13.39
CA THR A 459 -21.33 26.19 -13.12
C THR A 459 -22.32 26.23 -14.30
N GLY A 460 -21.89 25.85 -15.48
CA GLY A 460 -22.67 25.99 -16.72
C GLY A 460 -22.68 27.42 -17.27
N ASP A 461 -21.98 28.36 -16.65
CA ASP A 461 -21.85 29.76 -17.07
C ASP A 461 -20.37 30.02 -17.42
N SER A 462 -20.09 30.21 -18.71
CA SER A 462 -18.74 30.44 -19.20
C SER A 462 -18.05 31.69 -18.62
N THR A 463 -18.81 32.64 -18.06
CA THR A 463 -18.25 33.83 -17.41
C THR A 463 -17.74 33.52 -16.00
N GLN A 464 -18.21 32.44 -15.39
CA GLN A 464 -17.77 31.95 -14.08
C GLN A 464 -16.75 30.81 -14.20
N ASP A 465 -16.80 30.01 -15.28
CA ASP A 465 -15.96 28.84 -15.54
C ASP A 465 -14.55 29.23 -16.08
N ILE A 466 -13.98 30.29 -15.47
CA ILE A 466 -12.71 30.90 -15.90
C ILE A 466 -11.46 30.07 -15.56
N TYR A 467 -11.59 29.05 -14.71
CA TYR A 467 -10.46 28.25 -14.24
C TYR A 467 -10.23 26.95 -15.01
N ASN A 468 -10.99 26.70 -16.09
CA ASN A 468 -10.91 25.44 -16.82
C ASN A 468 -9.50 25.16 -17.39
N ASP A 469 -8.79 26.17 -17.89
CA ASP A 469 -7.41 26.00 -18.37
C ASP A 469 -6.40 25.75 -17.23
N TRP A 470 -6.67 26.27 -16.03
CA TRP A 470 -5.87 26.01 -14.82
C TRP A 470 -6.06 24.58 -14.34
N TYR A 471 -7.32 24.12 -14.32
CA TYR A 471 -7.66 22.74 -14.04
C TYR A 471 -6.94 21.80 -15.03
N ALA A 472 -7.03 22.08 -16.31
CA ALA A 472 -6.38 21.27 -17.34
C ALA A 472 -4.85 21.24 -17.19
N ALA A 473 -4.21 22.37 -16.89
CA ALA A 473 -2.77 22.44 -16.66
C ALA A 473 -2.34 21.59 -15.44
N TYR A 474 -3.02 21.76 -14.30
CA TYR A 474 -2.69 21.06 -13.06
C TYR A 474 -2.87 19.55 -13.18
N TRP A 475 -4.01 19.09 -13.72
CA TRP A 475 -4.25 17.65 -13.86
C TRP A 475 -3.46 17.01 -14.99
N SER A 476 -3.12 17.75 -16.04
CA SER A 476 -2.20 17.26 -17.06
C SER A 476 -0.77 17.07 -16.52
N LEU A 477 -0.31 17.92 -15.61
CA LEU A 477 0.97 17.73 -14.92
C LEU A 477 0.99 16.38 -14.18
N ARG A 478 -0.05 16.10 -13.35
CA ARG A 478 -0.19 14.86 -12.59
C ARG A 478 -0.18 13.61 -13.48
N TRP A 479 -0.98 13.62 -14.55
CA TRP A 479 -1.06 12.49 -15.46
C TRP A 479 0.15 12.36 -16.39
N SER A 480 0.84 13.46 -16.69
CA SER A 480 2.13 13.41 -17.40
C SER A 480 3.21 12.68 -16.60
N ASP A 481 3.17 12.76 -15.26
CA ASP A 481 4.06 12.00 -14.39
C ASP A 481 3.80 10.49 -14.53
N LEU A 482 2.53 10.08 -14.42
CA LEU A 482 2.11 8.68 -14.46
C LEU A 482 2.36 8.01 -15.82
N VAL A 483 2.15 8.72 -16.93
CA VAL A 483 2.44 8.20 -18.28
C VAL A 483 3.88 8.44 -18.73
N ARG A 484 4.72 9.02 -17.85
CA ARG A 484 6.15 9.28 -18.02
C ARG A 484 6.47 10.15 -19.24
N ASN A 485 5.72 11.24 -19.42
CA ASN A 485 5.96 12.19 -20.51
C ASN A 485 7.26 12.97 -20.32
N SER A 486 8.31 12.65 -21.08
CA SER A 486 9.64 13.26 -20.94
C SER A 486 10.34 13.33 -22.28
N SER A 487 11.02 14.47 -22.57
CA SER A 487 11.83 14.64 -23.79
C SER A 487 13.02 13.68 -23.85
N ARG A 488 13.48 13.14 -22.73
CA ARG A 488 14.55 12.13 -22.68
C ARG A 488 14.19 10.88 -23.46
N SER A 489 12.97 10.39 -23.27
CA SER A 489 12.47 9.17 -23.94
C SER A 489 11.80 9.46 -25.28
N LEU A 490 11.12 10.60 -25.41
CA LEU A 490 10.24 10.92 -26.52
C LEU A 490 10.84 11.90 -27.55
N GLY A 491 11.92 12.61 -27.17
CA GLY A 491 12.34 13.81 -27.89
C GLY A 491 11.35 14.98 -27.71
N PRO A 492 11.74 16.21 -28.07
CA PRO A 492 10.90 17.38 -27.83
C PRO A 492 9.52 17.31 -28.52
N GLN A 493 9.48 16.88 -29.79
CA GLN A 493 8.23 16.82 -30.55
C GLN A 493 7.25 15.80 -29.99
N GLY A 494 7.71 14.58 -29.68
CA GLY A 494 6.86 13.54 -29.11
C GLY A 494 6.36 13.92 -27.70
N MET A 495 7.22 14.53 -26.89
CA MET A 495 6.86 15.04 -25.57
C MET A 495 5.76 16.11 -25.64
N TRP A 496 5.90 17.10 -26.56
CA TRP A 496 4.86 18.11 -26.78
C TRP A 496 3.56 17.52 -27.34
N ALA A 497 3.64 16.58 -28.27
CA ALA A 497 2.45 15.92 -28.82
C ALA A 497 1.65 15.20 -27.71
N LEU A 498 2.33 14.46 -26.83
CA LEU A 498 1.67 13.78 -25.71
C LEU A 498 1.15 14.77 -24.67
N HIS A 499 1.93 15.80 -24.31
CA HIS A 499 1.51 16.85 -23.36
C HIS A 499 0.23 17.55 -23.84
N ASN A 500 0.21 18.00 -25.09
CA ASN A 500 -0.94 18.71 -25.65
C ASN A 500 -2.20 17.82 -25.68
N TRP A 501 -2.05 16.53 -26.03
CA TRP A 501 -3.17 15.60 -26.03
C TRP A 501 -3.72 15.38 -24.60
N ILE A 502 -2.85 15.23 -23.59
CA ILE A 502 -3.27 15.10 -22.19
C ILE A 502 -4.00 16.37 -21.75
N ARG A 503 -3.39 17.55 -21.96
CA ARG A 503 -3.96 18.85 -21.55
C ARG A 503 -5.32 19.09 -22.18
N GLU A 504 -5.45 18.81 -23.49
CA GLU A 504 -6.72 18.97 -24.20
C GLU A 504 -7.78 17.98 -23.71
N SER A 505 -7.39 16.76 -23.35
CA SER A 505 -8.31 15.77 -22.78
C SER A 505 -8.90 16.26 -21.44
N PHE A 506 -8.09 16.88 -20.57
CA PHE A 506 -8.58 17.48 -19.33
C PHE A 506 -9.36 18.77 -19.57
N ARG A 507 -8.94 19.61 -20.51
CA ARG A 507 -9.62 20.85 -20.84
C ARG A 507 -11.04 20.61 -21.36
N THR A 508 -11.22 19.58 -22.18
CA THR A 508 -12.51 19.17 -22.73
C THR A 508 -13.30 18.22 -21.83
N ASN A 509 -12.77 17.91 -20.66
CA ASN A 509 -13.36 16.94 -19.71
C ASN A 509 -13.70 15.60 -20.40
N LYS A 510 -12.75 15.08 -21.22
CA LYS A 510 -12.90 13.78 -21.89
C LYS A 510 -13.22 12.69 -20.87
N PRO A 511 -14.23 11.82 -21.08
CA PRO A 511 -14.47 10.66 -20.23
C PRO A 511 -13.20 9.82 -20.06
N PHE A 512 -12.89 9.45 -18.83
CA PHE A 512 -11.57 8.88 -18.53
C PHE A 512 -11.40 7.45 -19.09
N ASP A 513 -12.46 6.70 -19.25
CA ASP A 513 -12.49 5.43 -19.99
C ASP A 513 -12.04 5.60 -21.45
N ARG A 514 -12.49 6.68 -22.13
CA ARG A 514 -12.05 7.03 -23.49
C ARG A 514 -10.59 7.47 -23.50
N PHE A 515 -10.17 8.27 -22.52
CA PHE A 515 -8.76 8.67 -22.38
C PHE A 515 -7.84 7.44 -22.34
N VAL A 516 -8.16 6.46 -21.50
CA VAL A 516 -7.36 5.24 -21.37
C VAL A 516 -7.48 4.35 -22.61
N SER A 517 -8.67 4.18 -23.17
CA SER A 517 -8.87 3.40 -24.38
C SER A 517 -8.08 3.98 -25.55
N GLU A 518 -8.12 5.31 -25.78
CA GLU A 518 -7.33 5.99 -26.82
C GLU A 518 -5.81 5.82 -26.59
N LEU A 519 -5.36 5.87 -25.34
CA LEU A 519 -3.95 5.72 -24.99
C LEU A 519 -3.45 4.29 -25.27
N VAL A 520 -4.19 3.28 -24.80
CA VAL A 520 -3.78 1.86 -24.88
C VAL A 520 -3.89 1.32 -26.30
N THR A 521 -4.80 1.85 -27.13
CA THR A 521 -5.00 1.42 -28.52
C THR A 521 -4.35 2.34 -29.54
N ALA A 522 -3.60 3.36 -29.12
CA ALA A 522 -3.01 4.37 -30.00
C ALA A 522 -2.12 3.76 -31.09
N LYS A 523 -2.16 4.36 -32.25
CA LYS A 523 -1.34 4.06 -33.43
C LYS A 523 -1.12 5.31 -34.28
N GLY A 524 -0.18 5.23 -35.20
CA GLY A 524 0.12 6.33 -36.12
C GLY A 524 1.37 7.09 -35.77
N SER A 525 1.57 8.26 -36.37
CA SER A 525 2.72 9.13 -36.17
C SER A 525 2.85 9.59 -34.72
N ILE A 526 4.05 9.51 -34.16
CA ILE A 526 4.37 10.03 -32.81
C ILE A 526 4.24 11.56 -32.70
N TYR A 527 4.21 12.28 -33.83
CA TYR A 527 4.04 13.73 -33.85
C TYR A 527 2.57 14.13 -34.07
N GLY A 528 1.84 13.36 -34.89
CA GLY A 528 0.42 13.60 -35.16
C GLY A 528 -0.53 12.96 -34.16
N SER A 529 -0.13 11.83 -33.53
CA SER A 529 -0.90 11.12 -32.52
C SER A 529 -0.20 11.18 -31.16
N GLY A 530 -0.59 12.13 -30.31
CA GLY A 530 -0.01 12.29 -28.97
C GLY A 530 0.07 10.98 -28.18
N PRO A 531 -1.05 10.22 -28.03
CA PRO A 531 -1.07 8.97 -27.27
C PRO A 531 -0.18 7.86 -27.83
N ALA A 532 0.20 7.88 -29.11
CA ALA A 532 1.14 6.91 -29.69
C ALA A 532 2.52 6.94 -29.01
N ASN A 533 2.88 8.06 -28.39
CA ASN A 533 4.12 8.18 -27.63
C ASN A 533 4.18 7.28 -26.38
N PHE A 534 3.04 6.81 -25.86
CA PHE A 534 3.00 5.85 -24.76
C PHE A 534 3.75 4.54 -25.10
N PHE A 535 3.72 4.13 -26.36
CA PHE A 535 4.43 2.94 -26.87
C PHE A 535 5.92 3.18 -27.13
N ARG A 536 6.37 4.43 -27.12
CA ARG A 536 7.81 4.74 -27.14
C ARG A 536 8.40 4.73 -25.73
N VAL A 537 7.64 5.18 -24.75
CA VAL A 537 8.05 5.10 -23.35
C VAL A 537 8.12 3.65 -22.90
N ASN A 538 7.18 2.82 -23.34
CA ASN A 538 7.04 1.40 -23.02
C ASN A 538 7.28 0.58 -24.29
N ALA A 539 8.56 0.27 -24.59
CA ALA A 539 8.96 -0.19 -25.91
C ALA A 539 8.72 -1.68 -26.19
N ASN A 540 8.44 -2.48 -25.14
CA ASN A 540 8.24 -3.92 -25.27
C ASN A 540 6.99 -4.40 -24.53
N PRO A 541 6.48 -5.61 -24.82
CA PRO A 541 5.25 -6.13 -24.21
C PRO A 541 5.28 -6.19 -22.68
N THR A 542 6.43 -6.48 -22.08
CA THR A 542 6.56 -6.56 -20.61
C THR A 542 6.48 -5.19 -19.95
N ASP A 543 7.15 -4.17 -20.50
CA ASP A 543 7.07 -2.80 -20.00
C ASP A 543 5.64 -2.24 -20.13
N LEU A 544 4.94 -2.56 -21.24
CA LEU A 544 3.53 -2.18 -21.44
C LEU A 544 2.62 -2.86 -20.41
N THR A 545 2.87 -4.13 -20.12
CA THR A 545 2.12 -4.88 -19.10
C THR A 545 2.25 -4.23 -17.73
N GLU A 546 3.48 -3.96 -17.30
CA GLU A 546 3.77 -3.30 -16.03
C GLU A 546 3.15 -1.90 -15.97
N ALA A 547 3.34 -1.08 -17.03
CA ALA A 547 2.77 0.25 -17.11
C ALA A 547 1.24 0.27 -17.06
N VAL A 548 0.58 -0.60 -17.84
CA VAL A 548 -0.88 -0.64 -17.91
C VAL A 548 -1.49 -1.20 -16.63
N SER A 549 -0.95 -2.31 -16.10
CA SER A 549 -1.48 -2.92 -14.87
C SER A 549 -1.32 -2.01 -13.66
N GLN A 550 -0.17 -1.39 -13.48
CA GLN A 550 0.10 -0.55 -12.31
C GLN A 550 -0.61 0.82 -12.40
N THR A 551 -0.55 1.48 -13.58
CA THR A 551 -1.14 2.83 -13.72
C THR A 551 -2.66 2.79 -13.72
N PHE A 552 -3.27 1.86 -14.48
CA PHE A 552 -4.71 1.89 -14.73
C PHE A 552 -5.50 0.85 -13.94
N LEU A 553 -4.91 -0.30 -13.62
CA LEU A 553 -5.58 -1.33 -12.82
C LEU A 553 -5.16 -1.29 -11.34
N GLY A 554 -4.04 -0.61 -11.00
CA GLY A 554 -3.53 -0.54 -9.65
C GLY A 554 -2.92 -1.85 -9.17
N ILE A 555 -2.42 -2.68 -10.07
CA ILE A 555 -1.85 -3.99 -9.74
C ILE A 555 -0.37 -4.02 -10.13
N ARG A 556 0.49 -4.24 -9.15
CA ARG A 556 1.94 -4.40 -9.32
C ARG A 556 2.25 -5.84 -9.72
N LEU A 557 2.39 -6.10 -11.02
CA LEU A 557 2.64 -7.45 -11.55
C LEU A 557 4.13 -7.81 -11.69
N GLU A 558 5.05 -6.90 -11.45
CA GLU A 558 6.48 -7.09 -11.73
C GLU A 558 7.06 -8.38 -11.12
N CYS A 559 6.65 -8.75 -9.90
CA CYS A 559 7.08 -9.99 -9.26
C CYS A 559 6.66 -11.23 -10.04
N ALA A 560 5.46 -11.21 -10.65
CA ALA A 560 4.92 -12.32 -11.43
C ALA A 560 5.68 -12.60 -12.74
N LYS A 561 6.54 -11.68 -13.18
CA LYS A 561 7.45 -11.86 -14.33
C LYS A 561 8.41 -13.02 -14.15
N CYS A 562 8.87 -13.29 -12.91
CA CYS A 562 9.91 -14.29 -12.63
C CYS A 562 9.40 -15.48 -11.81
N HIS A 563 8.41 -15.30 -10.94
CA HIS A 563 7.85 -16.31 -10.04
C HIS A 563 6.42 -15.96 -9.66
N HIS A 564 5.70 -16.84 -8.97
CA HIS A 564 4.40 -16.48 -8.40
C HIS A 564 4.52 -15.24 -7.51
N HIS A 565 3.55 -14.32 -7.65
CA HIS A 565 3.56 -13.08 -6.89
C HIS A 565 3.53 -13.36 -5.37
N PRO A 566 4.42 -12.74 -4.55
CA PRO A 566 4.56 -13.09 -3.13
C PRO A 566 3.35 -12.70 -2.26
N PHE A 567 2.52 -11.78 -2.72
CA PHE A 567 1.37 -11.25 -1.97
C PHE A 567 0.05 -11.33 -2.75
N GLU A 568 0.04 -12.03 -3.89
CA GLU A 568 -1.10 -12.17 -4.78
C GLU A 568 -1.16 -13.58 -5.39
N LYS A 569 -2.29 -13.89 -6.00
CA LYS A 569 -2.54 -15.16 -6.71
C LYS A 569 -1.91 -15.22 -8.10
N TYR A 570 -1.39 -14.11 -8.64
CA TYR A 570 -0.91 -14.04 -10.01
C TYR A 570 0.39 -14.81 -10.22
N SER A 571 0.37 -15.60 -11.29
CA SER A 571 1.47 -16.44 -11.76
C SER A 571 2.21 -15.81 -12.94
N GLN A 572 3.27 -16.48 -13.40
CA GLN A 572 3.92 -16.14 -14.67
C GLN A 572 2.97 -16.26 -15.86
N ASP A 573 2.06 -17.25 -15.87
CA ASP A 573 1.07 -17.42 -16.93
C ASP A 573 0.13 -16.20 -17.01
N ASP A 574 -0.30 -15.65 -15.88
CA ASP A 574 -1.15 -14.44 -15.85
C ASP A 574 -0.39 -13.21 -16.35
N TYR A 575 0.89 -13.05 -15.94
CA TYR A 575 1.74 -11.95 -16.40
C TYR A 575 1.96 -12.01 -17.92
N TYR A 576 2.39 -13.15 -18.44
CA TYR A 576 2.67 -13.30 -19.87
C TYR A 576 1.40 -13.41 -20.72
N GLY A 577 0.28 -13.86 -20.15
CA GLY A 577 -1.03 -13.77 -20.76
C GLY A 577 -1.46 -12.32 -21.01
N LEU A 578 -1.27 -11.44 -20.01
CA LEU A 578 -1.53 -10.00 -20.19
C LEU A 578 -0.52 -9.37 -21.18
N ALA A 579 0.75 -9.76 -21.13
CA ALA A 579 1.76 -9.28 -22.09
C ALA A 579 1.47 -9.67 -23.54
N ALA A 580 0.79 -10.77 -23.76
CA ALA A 580 0.45 -11.24 -25.11
C ALA A 580 -0.49 -10.29 -25.87
N PHE A 581 -1.27 -9.42 -25.19
CA PHE A 581 -2.04 -8.37 -25.84
C PHE A 581 -1.18 -7.35 -26.58
N PHE A 582 0.03 -7.10 -26.09
CA PHE A 582 0.95 -6.09 -26.64
C PHE A 582 1.98 -6.68 -27.61
N SER A 583 1.97 -8.00 -27.84
CA SER A 583 2.97 -8.71 -28.63
C SER A 583 3.09 -8.26 -30.08
N ARG A 584 2.01 -7.73 -30.65
CA ARG A 584 1.95 -7.28 -32.05
C ARG A 584 2.15 -5.78 -32.23
N VAL A 585 2.38 -5.03 -31.15
CA VAL A 585 2.68 -3.60 -31.24
C VAL A 585 4.15 -3.40 -31.60
N GLY A 586 4.39 -2.50 -32.54
CA GLY A 586 5.76 -2.15 -32.93
C GLY A 586 5.83 -0.73 -33.47
N SER A 587 7.03 -0.27 -33.77
CA SER A 587 7.26 0.99 -34.45
C SER A 587 8.06 0.78 -35.73
N LYS A 588 7.84 1.64 -36.71
CA LYS A 588 8.65 1.78 -37.93
C LYS A 588 8.98 3.26 -38.15
N ASN A 589 10.03 3.55 -38.90
CA ASN A 589 10.29 4.92 -39.35
C ASN A 589 9.18 5.40 -40.29
N SER A 590 8.86 6.68 -40.24
CA SER A 590 7.93 7.29 -41.14
C SER A 590 8.45 7.19 -42.57
N GLU A 591 7.59 6.83 -43.51
CA GLU A 591 7.93 6.78 -44.94
C GLU A 591 8.06 8.18 -45.54
N GLU A 592 7.34 9.16 -44.99
CA GLU A 592 7.37 10.54 -45.45
C GLU A 592 8.63 11.28 -44.98
N PHE A 593 9.08 11.03 -43.73
CA PHE A 593 10.18 11.74 -43.13
C PHE A 593 11.34 10.82 -42.67
N GLY A 594 11.26 9.52 -42.95
CA GLY A 594 12.17 8.48 -42.45
C GLY A 594 13.64 8.64 -42.83
N LEU A 595 13.94 9.26 -43.97
CA LEU A 595 15.32 9.52 -44.43
C LEU A 595 15.97 10.72 -43.75
N PHE A 596 15.20 11.71 -43.33
CA PHE A 596 15.72 12.98 -42.79
C PHE A 596 15.15 13.36 -41.45
N GLY A 597 14.14 12.65 -40.95
CA GLY A 597 13.46 12.87 -39.67
C GLY A 597 13.62 11.71 -38.70
N ARG A 598 13.37 12.02 -37.43
CA ARG A 598 13.31 11.03 -36.36
C ARG A 598 11.89 10.58 -36.06
N GLU A 599 10.97 10.83 -37.00
CA GLU A 599 9.57 10.44 -36.84
C GLU A 599 9.44 8.92 -36.92
N GLN A 600 8.71 8.39 -35.96
CA GLN A 600 8.32 6.99 -35.91
C GLN A 600 6.79 6.88 -36.01
N VAL A 601 6.33 5.76 -36.53
CA VAL A 601 4.92 5.41 -36.63
C VAL A 601 4.69 4.15 -35.83
N VAL A 602 3.78 4.22 -34.86
CA VAL A 602 3.34 3.04 -34.10
C VAL A 602 2.36 2.25 -34.95
N VAL A 603 2.64 0.98 -35.13
CA VAL A 603 1.87 0.07 -36.01
C VAL A 603 1.50 -1.20 -35.23
N VAL A 604 0.41 -1.83 -35.70
CA VAL A 604 0.05 -3.19 -35.28
C VAL A 604 0.52 -4.13 -36.39
N ARG A 605 1.30 -5.14 -36.01
CA ARG A 605 1.85 -6.16 -36.93
C ARG A 605 0.88 -7.33 -37.02
N GLU A 606 0.89 -8.03 -38.11
CA GLU A 606 0.10 -9.25 -38.30
C GLU A 606 0.60 -10.39 -37.40
N THR A 607 1.89 -10.42 -37.12
CA THR A 607 2.56 -11.46 -36.33
C THR A 607 3.33 -10.85 -35.16
N GLY A 608 3.50 -11.64 -34.14
CA GLY A 608 4.20 -11.29 -32.91
C GLY A 608 3.58 -12.04 -31.74
N GLU A 609 4.40 -12.81 -31.05
CA GLU A 609 3.92 -13.65 -29.95
C GLU A 609 4.84 -13.50 -28.73
N VAL A 610 4.28 -13.66 -27.56
CA VAL A 610 5.00 -13.78 -26.30
C VAL A 610 5.08 -15.25 -25.93
N SER A 611 6.25 -15.71 -25.53
CA SER A 611 6.45 -17.07 -25.02
C SER A 611 6.72 -17.04 -23.53
N HIS A 612 6.19 -18.02 -22.83
CA HIS A 612 6.49 -18.23 -21.41
C HIS A 612 7.99 -18.53 -21.26
N PRO A 613 8.77 -17.80 -20.46
CA PRO A 613 10.24 -17.87 -20.46
C PRO A 613 10.78 -19.24 -20.03
N ARG A 614 10.05 -19.97 -19.20
CA ARG A 614 10.46 -21.26 -18.67
C ARG A 614 10.03 -22.43 -19.56
N THR A 615 8.79 -22.42 -20.03
CA THR A 615 8.22 -23.56 -20.77
C THR A 615 8.34 -23.43 -22.28
N GLY A 616 8.67 -22.24 -22.80
CA GLY A 616 8.67 -21.93 -24.22
C GLY A 616 7.27 -21.92 -24.86
N LYS A 617 6.21 -22.19 -24.08
CA LYS A 617 4.83 -22.19 -24.56
C LYS A 617 4.45 -20.80 -25.06
N ARG A 618 3.83 -20.72 -26.25
CA ARG A 618 3.19 -19.51 -26.72
C ARG A 618 2.04 -19.14 -25.78
N MET A 619 2.01 -17.88 -25.33
CA MET A 619 0.98 -17.37 -24.46
C MET A 619 -0.18 -16.78 -25.25
N GLU A 620 -1.37 -17.18 -24.88
CA GLU A 620 -2.61 -16.59 -25.40
C GLU A 620 -2.91 -15.29 -24.65
N PRO A 621 -3.46 -14.26 -25.32
CA PRO A 621 -3.89 -13.04 -24.66
C PRO A 621 -4.99 -13.35 -23.63
N LYS A 622 -4.70 -13.09 -22.36
CA LYS A 622 -5.61 -13.35 -21.24
C LYS A 622 -5.61 -12.17 -20.28
N ALA A 623 -6.80 -11.68 -19.94
CA ALA A 623 -6.96 -10.63 -18.95
C ALA A 623 -6.78 -11.17 -17.54
N LEU A 624 -6.41 -10.29 -16.59
CA LEU A 624 -6.33 -10.65 -15.18
C LEU A 624 -7.72 -10.99 -14.65
N ASP A 625 -7.87 -12.17 -14.05
CA ASP A 625 -9.15 -12.69 -13.57
C ASP A 625 -10.28 -12.72 -14.63
N GLY A 626 -9.90 -12.60 -15.88
CA GLY A 626 -10.79 -12.54 -17.01
C GLY A 626 -10.60 -13.69 -18.00
N PRO A 627 -11.43 -13.71 -19.04
CA PRO A 627 -11.30 -14.71 -20.11
C PRO A 627 -10.07 -14.44 -21.00
N ALA A 628 -9.63 -15.46 -21.70
CA ALA A 628 -8.78 -15.31 -22.85
C ALA A 628 -9.60 -14.79 -24.03
N PHE A 629 -9.08 -13.78 -24.72
CA PHE A 629 -9.68 -13.24 -25.92
C PHE A 629 -8.61 -12.68 -26.86
N ASP A 630 -8.79 -12.85 -28.16
CA ASP A 630 -7.89 -12.38 -29.19
C ASP A 630 -8.70 -11.62 -30.26
N ASP A 631 -8.07 -10.64 -30.87
CA ASP A 631 -8.59 -9.96 -32.06
C ASP A 631 -7.53 -10.05 -33.15
N PRO A 632 -7.87 -10.56 -34.35
CA PRO A 632 -6.92 -10.73 -35.41
C PRO A 632 -6.34 -9.41 -35.93
N LEU A 633 -7.07 -8.30 -35.79
CA LEU A 633 -6.66 -6.97 -36.28
C LEU A 633 -5.85 -6.21 -35.23
N ASP A 634 -6.32 -6.21 -33.98
CA ASP A 634 -5.62 -5.51 -32.88
C ASP A 634 -6.04 -6.05 -31.51
N ARG A 635 -5.17 -6.86 -30.91
CA ARG A 635 -5.37 -7.48 -29.59
C ARG A 635 -5.65 -6.47 -28.48
N ARG A 636 -5.25 -5.21 -28.62
CA ARG A 636 -5.45 -4.17 -27.60
C ARG A 636 -6.90 -3.68 -27.54
N LEU A 637 -7.69 -3.84 -28.62
CA LEU A 637 -9.09 -3.40 -28.64
C LEU A 637 -9.93 -4.15 -27.59
N PRO A 638 -9.97 -5.50 -27.56
CA PRO A 638 -10.70 -6.20 -26.51
C PRO A 638 -10.10 -5.99 -25.11
N LEU A 639 -8.77 -5.80 -25.00
CA LEU A 639 -8.15 -5.44 -23.71
C LEU A 639 -8.69 -4.10 -23.20
N ALA A 640 -8.69 -3.06 -24.02
CA ALA A 640 -9.20 -1.74 -23.64
C ALA A 640 -10.68 -1.79 -23.26
N GLN A 641 -11.50 -2.55 -24.00
CA GLN A 641 -12.91 -2.77 -23.68
C GLN A 641 -13.09 -3.45 -22.33
N TRP A 642 -12.29 -4.52 -22.05
CA TRP A 642 -12.32 -5.20 -20.75
C TRP A 642 -11.87 -4.28 -19.61
N MET A 643 -10.80 -3.53 -19.83
CA MET A 643 -10.28 -2.62 -18.79
C MET A 643 -11.30 -1.57 -18.37
N THR A 644 -11.98 -0.97 -19.36
CA THR A 644 -12.92 0.14 -19.14
C THR A 644 -14.38 -0.30 -19.01
N ALA A 645 -14.63 -1.62 -18.96
CA ALA A 645 -15.97 -2.14 -18.72
C ALA A 645 -16.49 -1.71 -17.35
N LYS A 646 -17.80 -1.46 -17.27
CA LYS A 646 -18.44 -0.94 -16.04
C LYS A 646 -18.33 -1.90 -14.85
N ASP A 647 -18.19 -3.17 -15.11
CA ASP A 647 -18.05 -4.26 -14.14
C ASP A 647 -16.59 -4.68 -13.92
N ASN A 648 -15.61 -3.98 -14.54
CA ASN A 648 -14.20 -4.27 -14.28
C ASN A 648 -13.87 -4.02 -12.81
N PRO A 649 -13.30 -5.01 -12.09
CA PRO A 649 -13.12 -4.90 -10.64
C PRO A 649 -11.97 -3.95 -10.22
N TYR A 650 -11.15 -3.50 -11.16
CA TYR A 650 -9.90 -2.78 -10.88
C TYR A 650 -9.95 -1.32 -11.29
N PHE A 651 -10.34 -1.04 -12.55
CA PHE A 651 -10.13 0.24 -13.20
C PHE A 651 -10.75 1.43 -12.43
N ALA A 652 -12.07 1.39 -12.22
CA ALA A 652 -12.76 2.48 -11.55
C ALA A 652 -12.32 2.63 -10.08
N ARG A 653 -12.04 1.52 -9.38
CA ARG A 653 -11.54 1.52 -8.00
C ARG A 653 -10.14 2.14 -7.89
N ASN A 654 -9.24 1.80 -8.81
CA ASN A 654 -7.90 2.38 -8.85
C ASN A 654 -7.94 3.88 -9.09
N ILE A 655 -8.73 4.34 -10.08
CA ILE A 655 -8.86 5.77 -10.36
C ILE A 655 -9.49 6.52 -9.18
N ALA A 656 -10.55 5.99 -8.59
CA ALA A 656 -11.15 6.58 -7.40
C ALA A 656 -10.15 6.69 -6.24
N ASN A 657 -9.36 5.64 -5.99
CA ASN A 657 -8.33 5.62 -4.96
C ASN A 657 -7.24 6.69 -5.17
N ARG A 658 -6.75 6.85 -6.42
CA ARG A 658 -5.77 7.90 -6.76
C ARG A 658 -6.31 9.30 -6.50
N TYR A 659 -7.58 9.56 -6.84
CA TYR A 659 -8.19 10.87 -6.60
C TYR A 659 -8.46 11.11 -5.11
N VAL A 660 -8.73 10.08 -4.33
CA VAL A 660 -8.75 10.18 -2.86
C VAL A 660 -7.37 10.57 -2.33
N ASP A 661 -6.28 9.92 -2.79
CA ASP A 661 -4.91 10.30 -2.41
C ASP A 661 -4.58 11.75 -2.78
N PHE A 662 -4.85 12.16 -4.02
CA PHE A 662 -4.57 13.52 -4.47
C PHE A 662 -5.29 14.58 -3.63
N LEU A 663 -6.52 14.32 -3.20
CA LEU A 663 -7.37 15.29 -2.49
C LEU A 663 -7.24 15.18 -0.97
N LEU A 664 -7.18 13.98 -0.40
CA LEU A 664 -7.15 13.75 1.04
C LEU A 664 -5.74 13.44 1.59
N GLY A 665 -4.72 13.32 0.71
CA GLY A 665 -3.33 13.13 1.10
C GLY A 665 -2.93 11.70 1.43
N ARG A 666 -3.85 10.75 1.22
CA ARG A 666 -3.62 9.31 1.33
C ARG A 666 -4.72 8.57 0.55
N GLY A 667 -4.38 7.45 -0.09
CA GLY A 667 -5.39 6.56 -0.68
C GLY A 667 -6.13 5.74 0.36
N LEU A 668 -7.31 5.24 0.02
CA LEU A 668 -8.01 4.22 0.80
C LEU A 668 -7.23 2.89 0.79
N VAL A 669 -6.50 2.65 -0.28
CA VAL A 669 -5.47 1.61 -0.42
C VAL A 669 -4.12 2.29 -0.55
N GLU A 670 -3.14 1.85 0.26
CA GLU A 670 -1.76 2.33 0.24
C GLU A 670 -0.77 1.16 0.11
N PRO A 671 0.24 1.28 -0.75
CA PRO A 671 0.43 2.31 -1.79
C PRO A 671 -0.73 2.37 -2.79
N VAL A 672 -0.98 3.56 -3.39
CA VAL A 672 -2.17 3.81 -4.23
C VAL A 672 -2.30 2.90 -5.45
N ASP A 673 -1.20 2.36 -5.92
CA ASP A 673 -1.07 1.47 -7.08
C ASP A 673 -0.87 -0.01 -6.68
N ASP A 674 -1.32 -0.38 -5.46
CA ASP A 674 -1.19 -1.74 -4.91
C ASP A 674 -2.53 -2.28 -4.40
N MET A 675 -3.49 -2.41 -5.35
CA MET A 675 -4.88 -2.83 -5.11
C MET A 675 -5.04 -4.34 -4.96
N ARG A 676 -3.98 -5.05 -4.57
CA ARG A 676 -4.00 -6.50 -4.39
C ARG A 676 -5.01 -6.93 -3.32
N SER A 677 -5.52 -8.18 -3.44
CA SER A 677 -6.50 -8.75 -2.50
C SER A 677 -6.01 -8.77 -1.06
N THR A 678 -4.70 -8.91 -0.85
CA THR A 678 -4.07 -8.93 0.48
C THR A 678 -3.78 -7.55 1.07
N ASN A 679 -4.13 -6.46 0.37
CA ASN A 679 -4.03 -5.06 0.82
C ASN A 679 -5.41 -4.39 0.80
N PRO A 680 -6.31 -4.73 1.73
CA PRO A 680 -7.68 -4.22 1.71
C PRO A 680 -7.74 -2.72 1.99
N PRO A 681 -8.71 -2.02 1.39
CA PRO A 681 -8.95 -0.61 1.67
C PRO A 681 -9.20 -0.33 3.15
N SER A 682 -8.83 0.85 3.62
CA SER A 682 -9.18 1.32 4.97
C SER A 682 -10.70 1.45 5.17
N ASN A 683 -11.43 1.76 4.09
CA ASN A 683 -12.89 1.81 4.05
C ASN A 683 -13.39 1.22 2.70
N PRO A 684 -13.58 -0.11 2.62
CA PRO A 684 -14.02 -0.77 1.38
C PRO A 684 -15.34 -0.23 0.83
N PRO A 685 -16.42 -0.02 1.63
CA PRO A 685 -17.67 0.54 1.13
C PRO A 685 -17.51 1.93 0.48
N LEU A 686 -16.63 2.78 1.02
CA LEU A 686 -16.37 4.10 0.46
C LEU A 686 -15.67 4.01 -0.90
N LEU A 687 -14.66 3.14 -1.02
CA LEU A 687 -13.96 2.93 -2.29
C LEU A 687 -14.92 2.41 -3.37
N ASP A 688 -15.75 1.43 -3.03
CA ASP A 688 -16.73 0.85 -3.96
C ASP A 688 -17.81 1.85 -4.37
N ALA A 689 -18.24 2.73 -3.45
CA ALA A 689 -19.22 3.77 -3.76
C ALA A 689 -18.61 4.85 -4.67
N LEU A 690 -17.38 5.29 -4.43
CA LEU A 690 -16.67 6.24 -5.30
C LEU A 690 -16.42 5.66 -6.69
N ALA A 691 -16.03 4.39 -6.78
CA ALA A 691 -15.84 3.70 -8.04
C ALA A 691 -17.16 3.62 -8.85
N ARG A 692 -18.27 3.24 -8.19
CA ARG A 692 -19.60 3.24 -8.82
C ARG A 692 -20.01 4.64 -9.27
N TYR A 693 -19.83 5.66 -8.42
CA TYR A 693 -20.13 7.04 -8.77
C TYR A 693 -19.36 7.51 -10.02
N LEU A 694 -18.08 7.13 -10.13
CA LEU A 694 -17.27 7.43 -11.33
C LEU A 694 -17.85 6.76 -12.58
N VAL A 695 -18.23 5.48 -12.49
CA VAL A 695 -18.87 4.74 -13.61
C VAL A 695 -20.20 5.37 -14.00
N ASP A 696 -21.07 5.66 -13.03
CA ASP A 696 -22.41 6.21 -13.23
C ASP A 696 -22.37 7.63 -13.81
N SER A 697 -21.32 8.40 -13.51
CA SER A 697 -21.05 9.71 -14.09
C SER A 697 -20.34 9.66 -15.44
N ASN A 698 -20.31 8.51 -16.15
CA ASN A 698 -19.60 8.28 -17.40
C ASN A 698 -18.11 8.63 -17.31
N TYR A 699 -17.46 8.18 -16.26
CA TYR A 699 -16.03 8.41 -15.98
C TYR A 699 -15.63 9.91 -16.01
N ASN A 700 -16.54 10.78 -15.54
CA ASN A 700 -16.32 12.21 -15.45
C ASN A 700 -15.47 12.54 -14.21
N LEU A 701 -14.19 12.84 -14.41
CA LEU A 701 -13.26 13.11 -13.32
C LEU A 701 -13.60 14.40 -12.53
N LYS A 702 -14.16 15.42 -13.17
CA LYS A 702 -14.57 16.64 -12.47
C LYS A 702 -15.70 16.35 -11.47
N GLN A 703 -16.62 15.45 -11.81
CA GLN A 703 -17.67 15.03 -10.88
C GLN A 703 -17.11 14.23 -9.70
N LEU A 704 -16.11 13.38 -9.95
CA LEU A 704 -15.42 12.66 -8.87
C LEU A 704 -14.69 13.62 -7.92
N VAL A 705 -13.94 14.59 -8.46
CA VAL A 705 -13.30 15.64 -7.65
C VAL A 705 -14.33 16.45 -6.87
N ARG A 706 -15.44 16.85 -7.52
CA ARG A 706 -16.52 17.58 -6.90
C ARG A 706 -17.11 16.86 -5.68
N VAL A 707 -17.50 15.60 -5.84
CA VAL A 707 -18.15 14.85 -4.75
C VAL A 707 -17.26 14.68 -3.53
N ILE A 708 -15.94 14.54 -3.75
CA ILE A 708 -14.96 14.45 -2.66
C ILE A 708 -14.76 15.82 -2.01
N MET A 709 -14.52 16.90 -2.78
CA MET A 709 -14.23 18.24 -2.23
C MET A 709 -15.44 18.87 -1.55
N THR A 710 -16.68 18.54 -1.95
CA THR A 710 -17.90 19.02 -1.30
C THR A 710 -18.26 18.21 -0.05
N SER A 711 -17.65 17.04 0.17
CA SER A 711 -17.88 16.24 1.37
C SER A 711 -17.39 16.94 2.64
N ARG A 712 -18.03 16.66 3.77
CA ARG A 712 -17.58 17.07 5.09
C ARG A 712 -16.20 16.47 5.42
N LEU A 713 -15.94 15.25 4.95
CA LEU A 713 -14.67 14.55 5.13
C LEU A 713 -13.48 15.37 4.60
N TYR A 714 -13.60 15.94 3.39
CA TYR A 714 -12.57 16.81 2.82
C TYR A 714 -12.44 18.13 3.59
N GLN A 715 -13.52 18.60 4.19
CA GLN A 715 -13.59 19.88 4.89
C GLN A 715 -13.15 19.79 6.35
N LEU A 716 -12.75 18.64 6.86
CA LEU A 716 -12.25 18.51 8.23
C LEU A 716 -11.01 19.37 8.47
N SER A 717 -10.85 19.83 9.70
CA SER A 717 -9.64 20.50 10.17
C SER A 717 -8.45 19.54 10.14
N ALA A 718 -7.28 20.06 9.83
CA ALA A 718 -6.01 19.34 9.94
C ALA A 718 -5.47 19.30 11.39
N GLN A 719 -6.14 19.98 12.33
CA GLN A 719 -5.78 19.92 13.74
C GLN A 719 -6.44 18.68 14.35
N PRO A 720 -5.66 17.68 14.78
CA PRO A 720 -6.21 16.52 15.45
C PRO A 720 -6.71 16.89 16.84
N THR A 721 -7.70 16.15 17.33
CA THR A 721 -8.14 16.16 18.73
C THR A 721 -7.28 15.16 19.54
N GLN A 722 -7.45 15.15 20.87
CA GLN A 722 -6.76 14.17 21.72
C GLN A 722 -7.15 12.73 21.39
N VAL A 723 -8.38 12.51 20.91
CA VAL A 723 -8.91 11.16 20.62
C VAL A 723 -8.56 10.64 19.24
N ASN A 724 -8.25 11.52 18.28
CA ASN A 724 -7.89 11.11 16.91
C ASN A 724 -6.46 11.45 16.50
N ALA A 725 -5.61 11.90 17.43
CA ALA A 725 -4.23 12.28 17.13
C ALA A 725 -3.35 11.11 16.62
N ALA A 726 -3.72 9.89 16.93
CA ALA A 726 -3.04 8.69 16.45
C ALA A 726 -3.56 8.19 15.09
N ASP A 727 -4.65 8.76 14.57
CA ASP A 727 -5.21 8.36 13.28
C ASP A 727 -4.36 8.92 12.13
N ASN A 728 -3.75 8.03 11.39
CA ASN A 728 -3.01 8.33 10.17
C ASN A 728 -3.58 7.57 8.95
N ARG A 729 -4.79 6.98 9.07
CA ARG A 729 -5.32 6.06 8.06
C ARG A 729 -6.80 6.24 7.73
N PHE A 730 -7.63 6.72 8.66
CA PHE A 730 -9.09 6.67 8.55
C PHE A 730 -9.75 8.04 8.32
N TYR A 731 -8.94 9.09 8.09
CA TYR A 731 -9.38 10.45 7.74
C TYR A 731 -10.25 11.14 8.80
N SER A 732 -10.06 10.81 10.07
CA SER A 732 -10.76 11.49 11.16
C SER A 732 -10.33 12.96 11.35
N HIS A 733 -9.26 13.37 10.70
CA HIS A 733 -8.85 14.75 10.46
C HIS A 733 -8.24 14.85 9.06
N PHE A 734 -8.10 16.04 8.51
CA PHE A 734 -7.47 16.25 7.21
C PHE A 734 -5.97 15.96 7.30
N PHE A 735 -5.45 15.09 6.43
CA PHE A 735 -4.03 14.79 6.39
C PHE A 735 -3.25 15.91 5.68
N VAL A 736 -2.33 16.50 6.40
CA VAL A 736 -1.51 17.61 5.90
C VAL A 736 -0.65 17.14 4.74
N LYS A 737 -0.76 17.80 3.59
CA LYS A 737 0.00 17.52 2.37
C LYS A 737 1.04 18.61 2.14
N ARG A 738 2.26 18.23 1.81
CA ARG A 738 3.26 19.20 1.35
C ARG A 738 2.93 19.67 -0.07
N LEU A 739 3.16 20.96 -0.36
CA LEU A 739 3.06 21.46 -1.72
C LEU A 739 4.13 20.79 -2.60
N ALA A 740 3.73 20.30 -3.77
CA ALA A 740 4.65 19.82 -4.78
C ALA A 740 5.50 20.97 -5.34
N ALA A 741 6.63 20.63 -5.97
CA ALA A 741 7.60 21.61 -6.44
C ALA A 741 6.99 22.69 -7.34
N GLU A 742 6.15 22.30 -8.30
CA GLU A 742 5.59 23.21 -9.28
C GLU A 742 4.53 24.15 -8.67
N PRO A 743 3.51 23.68 -7.93
CA PRO A 743 2.60 24.57 -7.18
C PRO A 743 3.32 25.47 -6.18
N LEU A 744 4.40 24.99 -5.54
CA LEU A 744 5.19 25.79 -4.61
C LEU A 744 5.94 26.92 -5.32
N ALA A 745 6.56 26.64 -6.48
CA ALA A 745 7.22 27.66 -7.30
C ALA A 745 6.23 28.75 -7.76
N ASP A 746 5.05 28.33 -8.27
CA ASP A 746 3.99 29.25 -8.69
C ASP A 746 3.43 30.06 -7.51
N ALA A 747 3.32 29.45 -6.33
CA ALA A 747 2.90 30.16 -5.11
C ALA A 747 3.93 31.22 -4.71
N ILE A 748 5.24 30.94 -4.76
CA ILE A 748 6.32 31.89 -4.48
C ILE A 748 6.29 33.03 -5.51
N ASP A 749 6.16 32.73 -6.80
CA ASP A 749 6.06 33.75 -7.86
C ASP A 749 4.88 34.70 -7.62
N ARG A 750 3.75 34.14 -7.20
CA ARG A 750 2.54 34.92 -6.91
C ARG A 750 2.71 35.82 -5.70
N VAL A 751 3.24 35.30 -4.58
CA VAL A 751 3.35 36.07 -3.34
C VAL A 751 4.47 37.11 -3.37
N THR A 752 5.51 36.88 -4.17
CA THR A 752 6.58 37.88 -4.37
C THR A 752 6.26 38.90 -5.47
N GLY A 753 5.29 38.59 -6.34
CA GLY A 753 4.95 39.37 -7.53
C GLY A 753 6.04 39.33 -8.61
N VAL A 754 6.99 38.37 -8.53
CA VAL A 754 8.14 38.20 -9.43
C VAL A 754 8.06 36.86 -10.11
N GLN A 755 7.76 36.87 -11.41
CA GLN A 755 7.60 35.64 -12.21
C GLN A 755 8.94 34.99 -12.55
N THR A 756 9.01 33.68 -12.42
CA THR A 756 10.12 32.89 -12.93
C THR A 756 10.09 32.84 -14.44
N LYS A 757 11.23 33.13 -15.10
CA LYS A 757 11.38 32.99 -16.53
C LYS A 757 11.94 31.64 -16.89
N TYR A 758 11.10 30.79 -17.45
CA TYR A 758 11.53 29.49 -17.93
C TYR A 758 12.13 29.61 -19.35
N LYS A 759 13.32 29.00 -19.53
CA LYS A 759 14.06 29.05 -20.79
C LYS A 759 13.19 28.56 -21.96
N SER A 760 13.17 29.28 -23.06
CA SER A 760 12.44 28.96 -24.29
C SER A 760 10.90 28.91 -24.15
N LEU A 761 10.35 29.41 -23.04
CA LEU A 761 8.91 29.56 -22.83
C LEU A 761 8.53 31.04 -22.68
N PRO A 762 7.30 31.42 -23.00
CA PRO A 762 6.81 32.79 -22.80
C PRO A 762 6.93 33.23 -21.35
N LEU A 763 7.16 34.52 -21.10
CA LEU A 763 7.05 35.08 -19.77
C LEU A 763 5.61 34.95 -19.26
N GLY A 764 5.44 34.53 -18.02
CA GLY A 764 4.13 34.24 -17.43
C GLY A 764 3.73 32.77 -17.52
N THR A 765 4.53 31.91 -18.17
CA THR A 765 4.33 30.45 -18.08
C THR A 765 4.53 30.03 -16.62
N ARG A 766 3.57 29.30 -16.08
CA ARG A 766 3.61 28.76 -14.70
C ARG A 766 4.37 27.44 -14.65
N ALA A 767 4.93 27.11 -13.50
CA ALA A 767 5.62 25.83 -13.29
C ALA A 767 4.70 24.62 -13.54
N ILE A 768 3.42 24.72 -13.15
CA ILE A 768 2.42 23.64 -13.41
C ILE A 768 2.12 23.43 -14.89
N GLU A 769 2.48 24.36 -15.78
CA GLU A 769 2.31 24.27 -17.23
C GLU A 769 3.55 23.71 -17.95
N LEU A 770 4.63 23.41 -17.21
CA LEU A 770 5.85 22.86 -17.81
C LEU A 770 5.58 21.49 -18.43
N PRO A 771 5.85 21.33 -19.73
CA PRO A 771 5.49 20.11 -20.44
C PRO A 771 6.46 18.95 -20.16
N ASP A 772 7.70 19.27 -19.74
CA ASP A 772 8.81 18.34 -19.70
C ASP A 772 9.40 18.12 -18.31
N ALA A 773 9.63 16.84 -17.97
CA ALA A 773 10.35 16.47 -16.76
C ALA A 773 11.82 16.93 -16.76
N GLU A 774 12.46 16.99 -17.93
CA GLU A 774 13.89 17.34 -18.07
C GLU A 774 14.13 18.86 -18.05
N TYR A 775 13.10 19.67 -17.78
CA TYR A 775 13.27 21.11 -17.73
C TYR A 775 14.29 21.49 -16.63
N PRO A 776 15.40 22.16 -16.98
CA PRO A 776 16.47 22.45 -16.05
C PRO A 776 16.10 23.64 -15.13
N ASP A 777 15.62 23.34 -13.95
CA ASP A 777 15.37 24.34 -12.92
C ASP A 777 15.86 23.82 -11.56
N TYR A 778 16.72 24.62 -10.91
CA TYR A 778 17.37 24.22 -9.66
C TYR A 778 16.36 24.09 -8.51
N PHE A 779 15.41 25.04 -8.40
CA PHE A 779 14.38 25.03 -7.37
C PHE A 779 13.49 23.79 -7.51
N LEU A 780 12.93 23.57 -8.69
CA LEU A 780 12.05 22.42 -8.94
C LEU A 780 12.74 21.08 -8.66
N ASN A 781 14.02 20.95 -9.05
CA ASN A 781 14.78 19.72 -8.79
C ASN A 781 15.07 19.53 -7.29
N THR A 782 15.37 20.60 -6.55
CA THR A 782 15.59 20.57 -5.11
C THR A 782 14.31 20.15 -4.37
N PHE A 783 13.15 20.60 -4.85
CA PHE A 783 11.85 20.27 -4.27
C PHE A 783 11.20 19.00 -4.82
N ALA A 784 12.01 18.10 -5.41
CA ALA A 784 11.63 16.77 -5.86
C ALA A 784 10.60 16.78 -7.02
N LYS A 785 10.81 17.63 -8.04
CA LYS A 785 10.13 17.47 -9.32
C LYS A 785 10.44 16.08 -9.88
N PRO A 786 9.44 15.25 -10.26
CA PRO A 786 9.66 13.91 -10.78
C PRO A 786 10.48 13.92 -12.07
N ARG A 787 11.34 12.92 -12.24
CA ARG A 787 12.07 12.69 -13.49
C ARG A 787 11.26 11.91 -14.53
N ARG A 788 10.11 11.37 -14.14
CA ARG A 788 9.24 10.52 -14.97
C ARG A 788 9.96 9.28 -15.51
N ALA A 789 10.87 8.73 -14.70
CA ALA A 789 11.66 7.56 -15.07
C ALA A 789 10.94 6.25 -14.72
N SER A 790 10.15 6.23 -13.67
CA SER A 790 9.38 5.06 -13.23
C SER A 790 7.87 5.30 -13.31
N ILE A 791 7.09 4.22 -13.24
CA ILE A 791 5.61 4.26 -13.18
C ILE A 791 5.09 4.51 -11.75
N CYS A 792 5.99 4.53 -10.76
CA CYS A 792 5.62 4.69 -9.36
C CYS A 792 5.37 6.17 -9.03
N GLU A 793 4.29 6.47 -8.33
CA GLU A 793 4.06 7.79 -7.75
C GLU A 793 5.11 8.16 -6.68
N CYS A 794 5.89 7.21 -6.22
CA CYS A 794 6.99 7.41 -5.28
C CYS A 794 8.11 8.36 -5.77
N GLU A 795 8.17 8.67 -7.08
CA GLU A 795 9.11 9.68 -7.59
C GLU A 795 8.79 11.09 -7.08
N ARG A 796 7.53 11.37 -6.77
CA ARG A 796 7.10 12.62 -6.14
C ARG A 796 7.11 12.44 -4.63
N SER A 797 8.33 12.30 -4.05
CA SER A 797 8.47 12.08 -2.60
C SER A 797 7.92 13.27 -1.80
N PRO A 798 7.02 13.02 -0.83
CA PRO A 798 6.57 14.03 0.12
C PRO A 798 7.62 14.33 1.20
N ASP A 799 8.70 13.56 1.28
CA ASP A 799 9.69 13.66 2.35
C ASP A 799 10.48 14.95 2.26
N ALA A 800 10.60 15.63 3.39
CA ALA A 800 11.45 16.79 3.52
C ALA A 800 12.93 16.36 3.60
N ASN A 801 13.80 17.05 2.87
CA ASN A 801 15.23 16.83 2.98
C ASN A 801 15.96 18.12 3.39
N LEU A 802 17.21 17.96 3.84
CA LEU A 802 18.03 19.07 4.32
C LEU A 802 18.28 20.14 3.24
N ALA A 803 18.44 19.72 1.97
CA ALA A 803 18.66 20.65 0.87
C ALA A 803 17.46 21.58 0.66
N GLN A 804 16.26 21.08 0.81
CA GLN A 804 15.02 21.85 0.72
C GLN A 804 14.93 22.87 1.87
N ALA A 805 15.20 22.45 3.11
CA ALA A 805 15.19 23.33 4.26
C ALA A 805 16.24 24.44 4.12
N LEU A 806 17.45 24.11 3.71
CA LEU A 806 18.50 25.09 3.49
C LEU A 806 18.16 26.06 2.34
N HIS A 807 17.53 25.57 1.28
CA HIS A 807 17.13 26.41 0.15
C HIS A 807 16.02 27.39 0.51
N THR A 808 15.03 26.97 1.32
CA THR A 808 13.98 27.88 1.79
C THR A 808 14.52 28.91 2.79
N LEU A 809 15.50 28.54 3.60
CA LEU A 809 16.08 29.44 4.59
C LEU A 809 17.06 30.46 3.97
N ASN A 810 17.94 30.04 3.05
CA ASN A 810 19.04 30.85 2.54
C ASN A 810 19.21 30.80 1.01
N GLY A 811 18.21 30.30 0.26
CA GLY A 811 18.33 30.17 -1.18
C GLY A 811 18.28 31.51 -1.93
N ASP A 812 19.24 31.74 -2.82
CA ASP A 812 19.32 32.94 -3.66
C ASP A 812 18.00 33.25 -4.40
N THR A 813 17.24 32.21 -4.80
CA THR A 813 15.99 32.36 -5.52
C THR A 813 14.94 33.14 -4.71
N LEU A 814 14.75 32.78 -3.44
CA LEU A 814 13.74 33.42 -2.59
C LEU A 814 14.16 34.82 -2.20
N VAL A 815 15.42 34.98 -1.77
CA VAL A 815 15.98 36.27 -1.39
C VAL A 815 15.92 37.26 -2.55
N ALA A 816 16.36 36.84 -3.76
CA ALA A 816 16.32 37.69 -4.97
C ALA A 816 14.88 38.11 -5.34
N LYS A 817 13.89 37.23 -5.18
CA LYS A 817 12.49 37.58 -5.50
C LYS A 817 11.86 38.51 -4.47
N ILE A 818 12.18 38.35 -3.20
CA ILE A 818 11.67 39.24 -2.13
C ILE A 818 12.26 40.63 -2.28
N GLY A 819 13.57 40.74 -2.57
CA GLY A 819 14.28 41.99 -2.76
C GLY A 819 14.19 42.63 -4.16
N ASP A 820 13.34 42.06 -5.07
CA ASP A 820 13.21 42.61 -6.42
C ASP A 820 12.52 44.00 -6.41
N ALA A 821 13.11 44.99 -7.03
CA ALA A 821 12.59 46.36 -7.09
C ALA A 821 11.20 46.49 -7.74
N LYS A 822 10.75 45.47 -8.50
CA LYS A 822 9.44 45.39 -9.11
C LYS A 822 8.52 44.42 -8.33
N GLY A 823 9.04 43.81 -7.26
CA GLY A 823 8.36 42.86 -6.41
C GLY A 823 7.24 43.46 -5.57
N LEU A 824 6.54 42.59 -4.84
CA LEU A 824 5.44 43.00 -3.97
C LEU A 824 5.92 43.90 -2.82
N VAL A 825 7.04 43.55 -2.17
CA VAL A 825 7.56 44.31 -1.03
C VAL A 825 7.87 45.75 -1.43
N ALA A 826 8.61 45.94 -2.52
CA ALA A 826 8.96 47.27 -3.02
C ALA A 826 7.72 48.10 -3.38
N LYS A 827 6.70 47.48 -4.01
CA LYS A 827 5.41 48.15 -4.32
C LYS A 827 4.64 48.56 -3.08
N LEU A 828 4.60 47.72 -2.06
CA LEU A 828 3.89 48.02 -0.81
C LEU A 828 4.64 49.08 -0.01
N THR A 829 5.96 49.06 0.05
CA THR A 829 6.76 50.06 0.74
C THR A 829 6.60 51.45 0.11
N ALA A 830 6.49 51.51 -1.23
CA ALA A 830 6.28 52.74 -1.98
C ALA A 830 4.81 53.21 -1.97
N SER A 831 3.89 52.48 -1.42
CA SER A 831 2.45 52.83 -1.37
C SER A 831 2.11 53.76 -0.21
N GLU A 832 0.96 54.44 -0.27
CA GLU A 832 0.40 55.27 0.81
C GLU A 832 -0.27 54.44 1.93
N LYS A 833 -0.16 53.10 1.88
CA LYS A 833 -0.78 52.22 2.86
C LYS A 833 -0.15 52.38 4.25
N THR A 834 -0.96 52.25 5.30
CA THR A 834 -0.46 52.21 6.67
C THR A 834 0.30 50.91 6.91
N HIS A 835 1.10 50.84 7.98
CA HIS A 835 1.83 49.62 8.34
C HIS A 835 0.88 48.43 8.53
N GLU A 836 -0.24 48.61 9.24
CA GLU A 836 -1.21 47.54 9.46
C GLU A 836 -1.82 47.03 8.14
N GLN A 837 -2.12 47.96 7.21
CA GLN A 837 -2.62 47.57 5.88
C GLN A 837 -1.61 46.80 5.06
N ILE A 838 -0.32 47.10 5.18
CA ILE A 838 0.74 46.37 4.50
C ILE A 838 0.93 44.98 5.11
N VAL A 839 0.94 44.88 6.44
CA VAL A 839 1.00 43.59 7.14
C VAL A 839 -0.16 42.70 6.74
N ASP A 840 -1.39 43.22 6.81
CA ASP A 840 -2.56 42.46 6.37
C ASP A 840 -2.46 41.99 4.90
N GLU A 841 -2.00 42.88 4.01
CA GLU A 841 -1.83 42.52 2.60
C GLU A 841 -0.84 41.34 2.42
N LEU A 842 0.28 41.37 3.16
CA LEU A 842 1.26 40.28 3.14
C LEU A 842 0.65 38.94 3.65
N TYR A 843 -0.14 38.99 4.72
CA TYR A 843 -0.85 37.80 5.20
C TYR A 843 -1.93 37.33 4.21
N TRP A 844 -2.70 38.22 3.59
CA TRP A 844 -3.68 37.87 2.58
C TRP A 844 -3.06 37.21 1.37
N VAL A 845 -1.95 37.75 0.86
CA VAL A 845 -1.24 37.20 -0.30
C VAL A 845 -0.63 35.84 0.02
N ALA A 846 0.02 35.71 1.19
CA ALA A 846 0.77 34.51 1.54
C ALA A 846 -0.13 33.40 2.11
N LEU A 847 -1.06 33.75 3.00
CA LEU A 847 -1.82 32.78 3.79
C LEU A 847 -3.34 32.79 3.53
N SER A 848 -3.82 33.68 2.63
CA SER A 848 -5.24 33.82 2.26
C SER A 848 -6.15 34.16 3.46
N ARG A 849 -5.62 34.91 4.45
CA ARG A 849 -6.32 35.39 5.65
C ARG A 849 -5.70 36.68 6.17
N PRO A 850 -6.40 37.47 6.99
CA PRO A 850 -5.77 38.60 7.67
C PRO A 850 -4.80 38.11 8.76
N ALA A 851 -3.92 39.00 9.20
CA ALA A 851 -3.11 38.76 10.39
C ALA A 851 -4.01 38.75 11.64
N THR A 852 -3.67 37.92 12.60
CA THR A 852 -4.32 37.94 13.92
C THR A 852 -3.82 39.11 14.74
N PRO A 853 -4.55 39.56 15.80
CA PRO A 853 -4.05 40.62 16.68
C PRO A 853 -2.67 40.34 17.27
N ALA A 854 -2.37 39.08 17.60
CA ALA A 854 -1.06 38.70 18.12
C ALA A 854 0.05 38.81 17.05
N GLU A 855 -0.27 38.44 15.82
CA GLU A 855 0.66 38.55 14.66
C GLU A 855 0.89 40.03 14.33
N HIS A 856 -0.13 40.89 14.36
CA HIS A 856 0.03 42.32 14.21
C HIS A 856 0.95 42.93 15.28
N GLN A 857 0.69 42.59 16.56
CA GLN A 857 1.51 43.07 17.66
C GLN A 857 3.00 42.65 17.52
N ALA A 858 3.24 41.40 17.18
CA ALA A 858 4.59 40.87 16.96
C ALA A 858 5.29 41.60 15.80
N THR A 859 4.58 41.90 14.71
CA THR A 859 5.14 42.62 13.56
C THR A 859 5.44 44.05 13.87
N LEU A 860 4.64 44.74 14.68
CA LEU A 860 4.89 46.11 15.13
C LEU A 860 6.15 46.21 15.97
N GLN A 861 6.36 45.26 16.89
CA GLN A 861 7.61 45.20 17.68
C GLN A 861 8.84 45.00 16.77
N PHE A 862 8.72 44.10 15.78
CA PHE A 862 9.79 43.85 14.82
C PHE A 862 10.08 45.07 13.93
N LEU A 863 9.06 45.84 13.55
CA LEU A 863 9.24 47.09 12.77
C LEU A 863 10.09 48.14 13.49
N ASP A 864 9.93 48.27 14.81
CA ASP A 864 10.71 49.23 15.62
C ASP A 864 12.19 48.81 15.70
N GLU A 865 12.51 47.51 15.53
CA GLU A 865 13.88 46.98 15.58
C GLU A 865 14.57 46.92 14.19
N ALA A 866 13.79 46.96 13.10
CA ALA A 866 14.32 46.79 11.74
C ALA A 866 15.02 48.08 11.23
N PRO A 867 16.13 47.96 10.48
CA PRO A 867 16.88 49.13 9.95
C PRO A 867 16.05 49.96 8.97
N THR A 868 15.20 49.31 8.17
CA THR A 868 14.32 49.95 7.21
C THR A 868 12.98 49.26 7.14
N ARG A 869 11.91 49.95 6.70
CA ARG A 869 10.58 49.34 6.47
C ARG A 869 10.62 48.26 5.41
N GLU A 870 11.43 48.40 4.36
CA GLU A 870 11.54 47.44 3.29
C GLU A 870 12.14 46.13 3.79
N GLU A 871 13.18 46.19 4.63
CA GLU A 871 13.77 45.02 5.28
C GLU A 871 12.73 44.32 6.19
N CYS A 872 12.01 45.07 7.04
CA CYS A 872 10.95 44.49 7.88
C CYS A 872 9.91 43.74 7.08
N TYR A 873 9.38 44.33 6.01
CA TYR A 873 8.35 43.66 5.19
C TYR A 873 8.95 42.49 4.38
N GLY A 874 10.20 42.59 3.96
CA GLY A 874 10.93 41.50 3.31
C GLY A 874 11.09 40.30 4.24
N ASP A 875 11.53 40.54 5.47
CA ASP A 875 11.70 39.51 6.49
C ASP A 875 10.37 38.88 6.92
N LEU A 876 9.31 39.70 7.03
CA LEU A 876 7.97 39.19 7.29
C LEU A 876 7.50 38.28 6.16
N LEU A 877 7.63 38.70 4.89
CA LEU A 877 7.27 37.88 3.74
C LEU A 877 8.08 36.60 3.69
N TRP A 878 9.39 36.69 3.97
CA TRP A 878 10.26 35.52 4.09
C TRP A 878 9.78 34.54 5.19
N ALA A 879 9.43 35.05 6.37
CA ALA A 879 8.91 34.25 7.48
C ALA A 879 7.58 33.56 7.12
N LEU A 880 6.66 34.28 6.46
CA LEU A 880 5.39 33.74 5.99
C LEU A 880 5.59 32.61 4.98
N ILE A 881 6.47 32.76 3.98
CA ILE A 881 6.77 31.74 2.97
C ILE A 881 7.41 30.50 3.61
N ASN A 882 8.22 30.66 4.66
CA ASN A 882 8.83 29.56 5.39
C ASN A 882 7.90 28.91 6.44
N SER A 883 6.71 29.46 6.65
CA SER A 883 5.76 28.92 7.63
C SER A 883 5.15 27.59 7.16
N LYS A 884 4.79 26.73 8.13
CA LYS A 884 4.01 25.51 7.84
C LYS A 884 2.68 25.82 7.15
N GLN A 885 2.09 27.00 7.39
CA GLN A 885 0.84 27.41 6.77
C GLN A 885 1.00 27.66 5.26
N PHE A 886 2.17 28.12 4.83
CA PHE A 886 2.46 28.33 3.41
C PHE A 886 2.89 27.05 2.70
N LEU A 887 3.82 26.30 3.30
CA LEU A 887 4.45 25.13 2.67
C LEU A 887 3.54 23.89 2.55
N PHE A 888 2.44 23.87 3.29
CA PHE A 888 1.55 22.70 3.34
C PHE A 888 0.09 23.07 3.03
N VAL A 889 -0.62 22.12 2.44
CA VAL A 889 -2.09 22.10 2.36
C VAL A 889 -2.63 21.46 3.63
N ARG A 890 -3.47 22.18 4.35
CA ARG A 890 -4.00 21.75 5.65
C ARG A 890 -5.53 21.90 5.72
#